data_3c10d361890c013d327a1e38062ac73b
#
_entry.id   3c10d361890c013d327a1e38062ac73b
#
_cell.length_a   1.000
_cell.length_b   1.000
_cell.length_c   1.000
_cell.angle_alpha   90.00
_cell.angle_beta   90.00
_cell.angle_gamma   90.00
#
_symmetry.space_group_name_H-M   'P 1'
#
loop_
_entity.id
_entity.type
_entity.pdbx_description
1 polymer ?
#
loop_
_entity_poly.entity_id
_entity_poly.type
_entity_poly.pdbx_seq_one_letter_code
_entity_poly.pdbx_strand_id
1 'polypeptide(L)'
;MKKLTASLLVLVLSSSIVVAHAQQKNDTIQTKEIEGVVVTALGIKREKKSLGYASEEVKAAELTGGTTNTGNVASLLSGKVAGLQVNTNNNFGGSANLLIRGYKSLSGGTPLIVIDGSPVNNNTVSGSTFDYGNFLSDINQEDIESINVLKGAAASALYGERGSDGVILIVTKSGRGNNDGSWGVTLSSGITAGFIDKSTFPKYQTKYGAGYTGGFNSKLSPDGYNYANFLDDASYGPAYNSSLLVYQWDSFDPSSPNFGKPRPWVAAKNGPIEFFETPMTYVNTLTLEKGTKTSNLSLSYSNMLSNGLLPNSELRKNTISAKFSHDFSDKLHASVFTTLTLQDTKGRNETGYSDNIVSGFRQWWQTNVDVLALRDAYMNNGNSNFSWNRTSAADPTPQFWNNPYFQRYQNYQSDNRTRVFSYAQLKYDVSKNFGITGKLSYDDLQMVIEERLMNGSLPQVFGASGLNATSGYSRTNVKNTEMNFDLFANYKIDITPDLNVSGIAGGNVRRNLVDNVFATTEGGLSKPGLFAISNSVRSILPPDETYAKSLTSSLYATASFGFKNVLYVDGTYRVDRSSNLPKENNTYDYYSVTGSLILSEFVKQPWLSFWKVRGNYAEVGSSTTNYRLVNTFKARGEGLFDQPFFLANPNLRPQRSKETEFGMEAQFFKNRLGFDVAIYKTRTFDQIINLPVSSATGYRTFLVNAGQIDNKGIEVQLNGTPIKTDKFTWDINVNWSKNENEVISLNGNSTNYLLASYQNNVSMNARVGEAFGAIVGSDYVYDANGQKVINATTGRYLKNNNQVIGNVTPDWVGGVRNSFRYKEFSLSFLIDVKQGGDVFSPDMGYGISTGLYQETADYRESGVVYPGVNPNGNINTTPTSQPNISGRVDGYNAMPNIRFVYDASYVKLREASIGYTLPKSVLASTSIRDAKISLVGRNLWIIHKNLPYADPETGTGNGLAAKGQSIGSLPTTRDIGIDITFKF
;
A
#
# COMPACT_ATOMS: atom_id res chain seq x y z
N MET A 1 31.21 -10.93 -6.70
CA MET A 1 29.92 -11.61 -6.53
C MET A 1 29.31 -12.22 -7.81
N LYS A 2 29.41 -11.58 -9.00
CA LYS A 2 28.95 -12.19 -10.28
C LYS A 2 29.57 -13.57 -10.61
N LYS A 3 30.76 -13.87 -10.13
CA LYS A 3 31.42 -15.19 -10.33
C LYS A 3 30.96 -16.26 -9.32
N LEU A 4 30.43 -15.88 -8.15
CA LEU A 4 29.94 -16.85 -7.16
C LEU A 4 28.56 -17.42 -7.51
N THR A 5 27.66 -16.59 -8.08
CA THR A 5 26.33 -17.02 -8.52
C THR A 5 26.37 -17.97 -9.72
N ALA A 6 27.28 -17.70 -10.67
CA ALA A 6 27.49 -18.61 -11.81
C ALA A 6 28.11 -19.94 -11.36
N SER A 7 29.03 -19.93 -10.37
CA SER A 7 29.64 -21.13 -9.83
C SER A 7 28.68 -22.00 -9.01
N LEU A 8 27.73 -21.37 -8.28
CA LEU A 8 26.68 -22.12 -7.58
C LEU A 8 25.68 -22.79 -8.53
N LEU A 9 25.35 -22.12 -9.64
CA LEU A 9 24.46 -22.69 -10.66
C LEU A 9 25.10 -23.91 -11.37
N VAL A 10 26.40 -23.83 -11.64
CA VAL A 10 27.16 -24.94 -12.24
C VAL A 10 27.36 -26.10 -11.25
N LEU A 11 27.55 -25.81 -9.95
CA LEU A 11 27.65 -26.84 -8.92
C LEU A 11 26.33 -27.60 -8.70
N VAL A 12 25.18 -26.91 -8.76
CA VAL A 12 23.85 -27.52 -8.65
C VAL A 12 23.52 -28.37 -9.88
N LEU A 13 23.94 -27.95 -11.08
CA LEU A 13 23.75 -28.72 -12.32
C LEU A 13 24.70 -29.93 -12.44
N SER A 14 25.89 -29.87 -11.85
CA SER A 14 26.85 -30.95 -11.93
C SER A 14 26.69 -32.04 -10.86
N SER A 15 26.03 -31.77 -9.75
CA SER A 15 25.71 -32.75 -8.69
C SER A 15 24.46 -33.59 -8.95
N SER A 16 23.68 -33.28 -10.00
CA SER A 16 22.43 -34.00 -10.34
C SER A 16 22.62 -35.29 -11.16
N ILE A 17 23.85 -35.72 -11.46
CA ILE A 17 24.09 -36.86 -12.36
C ILE A 17 24.26 -38.19 -11.61
N VAL A 18 24.22 -38.21 -10.30
CA VAL A 18 24.35 -39.45 -9.52
C VAL A 18 23.20 -39.57 -8.52
N VAL A 19 22.07 -40.14 -8.92
CA VAL A 19 21.20 -40.90 -7.99
C VAL A 19 20.39 -41.98 -8.71
N ALA A 20 20.49 -43.12 -8.15
CA ALA A 20 20.04 -44.44 -8.44
C ALA A 20 18.52 -44.65 -8.58
N HIS A 21 18.18 -45.68 -9.30
CA HIS A 21 16.88 -46.30 -9.48
C HIS A 21 16.20 -46.65 -8.14
N ALA A 22 14.98 -46.20 -7.95
CA ALA A 22 14.06 -46.76 -6.98
C ALA A 22 12.67 -46.97 -7.60
N GLN A 23 12.13 -48.14 -7.38
CA GLN A 23 10.91 -48.67 -7.95
C GLN A 23 9.64 -47.92 -7.59
N GLN A 24 8.76 -47.78 -8.59
CA GLN A 24 7.38 -47.29 -8.43
C GLN A 24 6.52 -48.23 -7.60
N LYS A 25 5.80 -47.69 -6.64
CA LYS A 25 4.56 -48.26 -6.13
C LYS A 25 3.45 -47.25 -6.36
N ASN A 26 2.46 -47.66 -7.11
CA ASN A 26 1.21 -46.92 -7.30
C ASN A 26 0.39 -46.95 -6.00
N ASP A 27 0.22 -45.86 -5.36
CA ASP A 27 -0.83 -45.65 -4.37
C ASP A 27 -1.72 -44.50 -4.83
N THR A 28 -2.91 -44.82 -5.28
CA THR A 28 -4.04 -43.95 -5.44
C THR A 28 -4.54 -43.56 -4.06
N ILE A 29 -4.03 -42.46 -3.52
CA ILE A 29 -4.60 -41.84 -2.31
C ILE A 29 -5.92 -41.21 -2.69
N GLN A 30 -7.02 -41.89 -2.33
CA GLN A 30 -8.31 -41.20 -2.17
C GLN A 30 -8.14 -40.17 -1.06
N THR A 31 -7.98 -38.90 -1.43
CA THR A 31 -8.13 -37.78 -0.52
C THR A 31 -9.59 -37.79 -0.03
N LYS A 32 -9.85 -38.29 1.17
CA LYS A 32 -11.02 -37.90 1.93
C LYS A 32 -10.96 -36.38 2.01
N GLU A 33 -11.98 -35.68 1.44
CA GLU A 33 -12.17 -34.26 1.71
C GLU A 33 -12.22 -34.09 3.22
N ILE A 34 -11.13 -33.56 3.80
CA ILE A 34 -11.10 -33.15 5.18
C ILE A 34 -12.08 -31.96 5.26
N GLU A 35 -13.14 -32.08 6.03
CA GLU A 35 -14.06 -31.00 6.34
C GLU A 35 -13.25 -29.73 6.62
N GLY A 36 -13.52 -28.63 5.90
CA GLY A 36 -12.67 -27.46 5.81
C GLY A 36 -12.18 -26.96 7.18
N VAL A 37 -10.93 -27.29 7.48
CA VAL A 37 -10.24 -26.82 8.70
C VAL A 37 -9.56 -25.52 8.34
N VAL A 38 -9.84 -24.46 9.10
CA VAL A 38 -9.20 -23.15 8.95
C VAL A 38 -8.31 -22.85 10.17
N VAL A 39 -7.23 -22.14 9.93
CA VAL A 39 -6.39 -21.61 10.99
C VAL A 39 -7.01 -20.33 11.50
N THR A 40 -7.27 -20.26 12.79
CA THR A 40 -7.87 -19.12 13.49
C THR A 40 -6.83 -18.40 14.35
N ALA A 41 -7.27 -17.54 15.26
CA ALA A 41 -6.40 -16.80 16.15
C ALA A 41 -5.43 -17.72 16.93
N LEU A 42 -4.23 -17.21 17.21
CA LEU A 42 -3.10 -17.92 17.84
C LEU A 42 -2.60 -19.17 17.08
N GLY A 43 -2.98 -19.33 15.79
CA GLY A 43 -2.59 -20.49 15.00
C GLY A 43 -3.40 -21.75 15.27
N ILE A 44 -4.53 -21.64 15.96
CA ILE A 44 -5.38 -22.77 16.33
C ILE A 44 -6.18 -23.23 15.13
N LYS A 45 -6.16 -24.52 14.83
CA LYS A 45 -6.96 -25.14 13.78
C LYS A 45 -8.38 -25.44 14.28
N ARG A 46 -9.39 -24.96 13.55
CA ARG A 46 -10.82 -25.20 13.84
C ARG A 46 -11.56 -25.61 12.59
N GLU A 47 -12.61 -26.39 12.77
CA GLU A 47 -13.54 -26.71 11.70
C GLU A 47 -14.33 -25.45 11.28
N LYS A 48 -14.35 -25.12 10.01
CA LYS A 48 -15.05 -23.91 9.50
C LYS A 48 -16.53 -23.89 9.92
N LYS A 49 -17.17 -25.07 10.01
CA LYS A 49 -18.57 -25.16 10.45
C LYS A 49 -18.82 -24.65 11.88
N SER A 50 -17.83 -24.77 12.77
CA SER A 50 -17.96 -24.34 14.17
C SER A 50 -17.75 -22.84 14.38
N LEU A 51 -17.29 -22.09 13.37
CA LEU A 51 -16.99 -20.66 13.53
C LEU A 51 -18.27 -19.83 13.50
N GLY A 52 -18.46 -19.00 14.53
CA GLY A 52 -19.57 -18.06 14.64
C GLY A 52 -19.30 -16.67 14.05
N TYR A 53 -18.22 -16.50 13.28
CA TYR A 53 -17.81 -15.25 12.64
C TYR A 53 -17.34 -15.47 11.20
N ALA A 54 -17.24 -14.37 10.40
CA ALA A 54 -16.76 -14.41 9.04
C ALA A 54 -15.23 -14.61 8.98
N SER A 55 -14.79 -15.59 8.21
CA SER A 55 -13.38 -15.80 7.87
C SER A 55 -13.26 -16.23 6.42
N GLU A 56 -12.26 -15.72 5.72
CA GLU A 56 -12.03 -16.02 4.31
C GLU A 56 -10.59 -16.47 4.09
N GLU A 57 -10.42 -17.62 3.47
CA GLU A 57 -9.13 -18.22 3.17
C GLU A 57 -8.81 -18.07 1.68
N VAL A 58 -7.62 -17.54 1.38
CA VAL A 58 -7.03 -17.50 0.04
C VAL A 58 -5.85 -18.47 0.03
N LYS A 59 -5.94 -19.53 -0.76
CA LYS A 59 -4.91 -20.59 -0.82
C LYS A 59 -3.72 -20.20 -1.69
N ALA A 60 -2.56 -20.79 -1.45
CA ALA A 60 -1.34 -20.57 -2.23
C ALA A 60 -1.56 -20.66 -3.75
N ALA A 61 -2.33 -21.64 -4.23
CA ALA A 61 -2.63 -21.79 -5.66
C ALA A 61 -3.38 -20.59 -6.26
N GLU A 62 -4.10 -19.82 -5.44
CA GLU A 62 -4.80 -18.60 -5.84
C GLU A 62 -3.90 -17.36 -5.72
N LEU A 63 -2.86 -17.43 -4.90
CA LEU A 63 -1.89 -16.36 -4.69
C LEU A 63 -0.77 -16.42 -5.74
N THR A 64 -0.19 -17.63 -5.98
CA THR A 64 0.98 -17.81 -6.83
C THR A 64 0.67 -18.41 -8.20
N GLY A 65 -0.49 -19.02 -8.36
CA GLY A 65 -0.87 -19.84 -9.53
C GLY A 65 -1.11 -19.08 -10.84
N GLY A 66 -0.64 -17.85 -10.97
CA GLY A 66 -0.85 -17.08 -12.19
C GLY A 66 -0.65 -15.58 -11.98
N THR A 67 0.16 -15.18 -11.02
CA THR A 67 0.46 -13.78 -10.77
C THR A 67 1.95 -13.54 -10.83
N THR A 68 2.33 -12.38 -11.36
CA THR A 68 3.70 -11.89 -11.24
C THR A 68 4.09 -11.71 -9.79
N ASN A 69 5.33 -12.03 -9.43
CA ASN A 69 5.84 -11.70 -8.10
C ASN A 69 6.05 -10.19 -8.00
N THR A 70 5.14 -9.53 -7.29
CA THR A 70 5.12 -8.07 -7.15
C THR A 70 6.01 -7.53 -6.06
N GLY A 71 6.67 -8.40 -5.32
CA GLY A 71 7.47 -8.03 -4.16
C GLY A 71 6.66 -7.58 -2.93
N ASN A 72 5.32 -7.47 -3.02
CA ASN A 72 4.45 -7.15 -1.89
C ASN A 72 3.22 -8.06 -1.88
N VAL A 73 3.13 -8.92 -0.86
CA VAL A 73 2.07 -9.94 -0.72
C VAL A 73 0.67 -9.33 -0.61
N ALA A 74 0.53 -8.13 -0.05
CA ALA A 74 -0.76 -7.47 0.07
C ALA A 74 -1.46 -7.30 -1.28
N SER A 75 -0.68 -7.01 -2.32
CA SER A 75 -1.22 -6.78 -3.66
C SER A 75 -1.89 -8.02 -4.27
N LEU A 76 -1.52 -9.23 -3.80
CA LEU A 76 -2.10 -10.49 -4.23
C LEU A 76 -3.53 -10.71 -3.71
N LEU A 77 -3.98 -9.91 -2.73
CA LEU A 77 -5.30 -10.00 -2.13
C LEU A 77 -6.34 -9.07 -2.80
N SER A 78 -5.89 -8.15 -3.68
CA SER A 78 -6.79 -7.20 -4.36
C SER A 78 -7.85 -7.93 -5.17
N GLY A 79 -9.13 -7.57 -4.96
CA GLY A 79 -10.27 -8.17 -5.65
C GLY A 79 -10.57 -9.64 -5.30
N LYS A 80 -9.88 -10.24 -4.30
CA LYS A 80 -10.05 -11.65 -3.94
C LYS A 80 -10.83 -11.90 -2.65
N VAL A 81 -10.93 -10.91 -1.78
CA VAL A 81 -11.54 -11.02 -0.44
C VAL A 81 -12.64 -9.97 -0.28
N ALA A 82 -13.86 -10.41 0.04
CA ALA A 82 -14.95 -9.50 0.30
C ALA A 82 -14.69 -8.64 1.55
N GLY A 83 -14.98 -7.33 1.49
CA GLY A 83 -14.74 -6.40 2.60
C GLY A 83 -13.28 -5.98 2.82
N LEU A 84 -12.33 -6.49 2.04
CA LEU A 84 -10.94 -6.07 2.05
C LEU A 84 -10.67 -5.11 0.89
N GLN A 85 -10.26 -3.90 1.21
CA GLN A 85 -9.72 -2.94 0.24
C GLN A 85 -8.20 -2.99 0.29
N VAL A 86 -7.57 -3.12 -0.88
CA VAL A 86 -6.13 -3.10 -1.04
C VAL A 86 -5.77 -1.91 -1.91
N ASN A 87 -5.15 -0.90 -1.34
CA ASN A 87 -4.65 0.24 -2.10
C ASN A 87 -3.14 0.05 -2.28
N THR A 88 -2.75 -0.34 -3.48
CA THR A 88 -1.34 -0.37 -3.89
C THR A 88 -0.96 1.00 -4.41
N ASN A 89 0.21 1.47 -4.07
CA ASN A 89 0.82 2.61 -4.74
C ASN A 89 1.84 2.11 -5.78
N ASN A 90 2.17 2.94 -6.77
CA ASN A 90 3.18 2.61 -7.78
C ASN A 90 4.61 2.97 -7.31
N ASN A 91 4.80 3.26 -6.02
CA ASN A 91 6.11 3.60 -5.47
C ASN A 91 7.03 2.38 -5.51
N PHE A 92 8.24 2.60 -6.00
CA PHE A 92 9.24 1.55 -6.17
C PHE A 92 9.62 0.90 -4.83
N GLY A 93 9.32 -0.39 -4.67
CA GLY A 93 9.50 -1.11 -3.41
C GLY A 93 8.63 -0.58 -2.26
N GLY A 94 7.53 0.10 -2.57
CA GLY A 94 6.66 0.75 -1.61
C GLY A 94 5.72 -0.19 -0.86
N SER A 95 4.97 0.40 0.06
CA SER A 95 3.99 -0.28 0.91
C SER A 95 2.63 -0.43 0.20
N ALA A 96 1.83 -1.36 0.69
CA ALA A 96 0.41 -1.42 0.37
C ALA A 96 -0.41 -1.12 1.62
N ASN A 97 -1.51 -0.42 1.43
CA ASN A 97 -2.45 -0.11 2.50
C ASN A 97 -3.66 -1.04 2.41
N LEU A 98 -3.95 -1.70 3.53
CA LEU A 98 -5.05 -2.64 3.68
C LEU A 98 -6.10 -2.06 4.61
N LEU A 99 -7.39 -2.20 4.24
CA LEU A 99 -8.51 -1.72 5.03
C LEU A 99 -9.62 -2.78 5.03
N ILE A 100 -10.04 -3.22 6.21
CA ILE A 100 -11.12 -4.21 6.38
C ILE A 100 -12.36 -3.52 6.93
N ARG A 101 -13.49 -3.60 6.18
CA ARG A 101 -14.80 -3.05 6.57
C ARG A 101 -14.77 -1.53 6.81
N GLY A 102 -13.98 -0.78 6.01
CA GLY A 102 -13.93 0.68 6.06
C GLY A 102 -13.13 1.25 7.24
N TYR A 103 -13.09 2.58 7.32
CA TYR A 103 -12.42 3.30 8.40
C TYR A 103 -13.23 3.23 9.69
N LYS A 104 -12.65 2.65 10.74
CA LYS A 104 -13.28 2.49 12.05
C LYS A 104 -12.81 3.55 13.05
N SER A 105 -11.69 4.23 12.79
CA SER A 105 -11.07 5.19 13.69
C SER A 105 -10.66 6.46 12.97
N LEU A 106 -10.71 7.60 13.66
CA LEU A 106 -10.22 8.91 13.19
C LEU A 106 -8.70 8.93 12.95
N SER A 107 -7.96 8.01 13.55
CA SER A 107 -6.53 7.81 13.29
C SER A 107 -6.24 6.92 12.07
N GLY A 108 -7.25 6.46 11.34
CA GLY A 108 -7.14 5.44 10.32
C GLY A 108 -7.31 4.04 10.92
N GLY A 109 -6.60 3.07 10.41
CA GLY A 109 -6.59 1.69 10.92
C GLY A 109 -6.08 0.76 9.83
N THR A 110 -5.17 -0.13 10.19
CA THR A 110 -4.67 -1.19 9.33
C THR A 110 -4.80 -2.53 10.05
N PRO A 111 -5.17 -3.61 9.35
CA PRO A 111 -5.30 -4.91 9.99
C PRO A 111 -3.95 -5.38 10.54
N LEU A 112 -4.01 -6.14 11.62
CA LEU A 112 -2.85 -6.81 12.18
C LEU A 112 -2.37 -7.90 11.24
N ILE A 113 -1.08 -7.95 10.97
CA ILE A 113 -0.45 -9.05 10.26
C ILE A 113 0.05 -10.08 11.26
N VAL A 114 -0.22 -11.34 10.99
CA VAL A 114 0.14 -12.48 11.84
C VAL A 114 0.76 -13.57 10.99
N ILE A 115 1.89 -14.14 11.42
CA ILE A 115 2.51 -15.30 10.76
C ILE A 115 2.44 -16.50 11.70
N ASP A 116 1.81 -17.58 11.23
CA ASP A 116 1.64 -18.84 12.00
C ASP A 116 1.14 -18.59 13.43
N GLY A 117 0.27 -17.61 13.64
CA GLY A 117 -0.28 -17.23 14.94
C GLY A 117 0.55 -16.22 15.74
N SER A 118 1.72 -15.78 15.26
CA SER A 118 2.55 -14.74 15.91
C SER A 118 2.33 -13.38 15.26
N PRO A 119 1.95 -12.34 16.02
CA PRO A 119 1.85 -10.98 15.52
C PRO A 119 3.19 -10.44 15.03
N VAL A 120 3.15 -9.61 13.99
CA VAL A 120 4.33 -8.91 13.45
C VAL A 120 4.06 -7.42 13.35
N ASN A 121 5.13 -6.62 13.38
CA ASN A 121 5.05 -5.19 13.19
C ASN A 121 5.01 -4.85 11.69
N ASN A 122 3.88 -4.31 11.21
CA ASN A 122 3.69 -3.90 9.82
C ASN A 122 3.77 -2.38 9.62
N ASN A 123 4.26 -1.63 10.59
CA ASN A 123 4.39 -0.18 10.48
C ASN A 123 5.43 0.17 9.41
N THR A 124 5.15 1.26 8.69
CA THR A 124 6.13 1.89 7.81
C THR A 124 7.04 2.81 8.59
N VAL A 125 8.24 3.01 8.10
CA VAL A 125 9.12 4.08 8.60
C VAL A 125 8.53 5.41 8.14
N SER A 126 8.11 6.25 9.08
CA SER A 126 7.49 7.56 8.84
C SER A 126 8.53 8.69 8.92
N GLY A 127 8.23 9.82 8.29
CA GLY A 127 9.01 11.06 8.40
C GLY A 127 9.77 11.47 7.14
N SER A 128 9.61 10.73 6.04
CA SER A 128 10.22 11.04 4.74
C SER A 128 9.16 11.24 3.66
N THR A 129 9.53 11.92 2.58
CA THR A 129 8.78 11.98 1.33
C THR A 129 8.82 10.66 0.56
N PHE A 130 9.65 9.72 0.98
CA PHE A 130 9.81 8.39 0.38
C PHE A 130 8.97 7.32 1.09
N ASP A 131 8.52 6.33 0.33
CA ASP A 131 7.85 5.14 0.86
C ASP A 131 8.83 3.97 0.94
N TYR A 132 9.24 3.59 2.16
CA TYR A 132 10.21 2.53 2.41
C TYR A 132 9.61 1.12 2.45
N GLY A 133 8.33 0.95 2.15
CA GLY A 133 7.65 -0.34 2.25
C GLY A 133 7.27 -0.73 3.69
N ASN A 134 6.60 -1.86 3.80
CA ASN A 134 6.18 -2.43 5.09
C ASN A 134 6.52 -3.93 5.16
N PHE A 135 6.13 -4.62 6.24
CA PHE A 135 6.44 -6.03 6.45
C PHE A 135 5.93 -6.95 5.32
N LEU A 136 4.78 -6.64 4.72
CA LEU A 136 4.23 -7.45 3.63
C LEU A 136 5.09 -7.42 2.35
N SER A 137 6.01 -6.45 2.26
CA SER A 137 7.03 -6.44 1.21
C SER A 137 8.26 -7.29 1.54
N ASP A 138 8.43 -7.75 2.80
CA ASP A 138 9.57 -8.55 3.24
C ASP A 138 9.33 -10.07 3.06
N ILE A 139 8.06 -10.50 2.99
CA ILE A 139 7.69 -11.92 2.90
C ILE A 139 7.90 -12.45 1.48
N ASN A 140 8.47 -13.66 1.38
CA ASN A 140 8.47 -14.40 0.12
C ASN A 140 7.11 -15.10 -0.09
N GLN A 141 6.43 -14.77 -1.20
CA GLN A 141 5.11 -15.37 -1.52
C GLN A 141 5.17 -16.90 -1.68
N GLU A 142 6.31 -17.45 -2.10
CA GLU A 142 6.47 -18.90 -2.28
C GLU A 142 6.51 -19.67 -0.95
N ASP A 143 6.74 -18.99 0.18
CA ASP A 143 6.71 -19.61 1.50
C ASP A 143 5.29 -19.72 2.08
N ILE A 144 4.29 -19.11 1.43
CA ILE A 144 2.91 -19.03 1.92
C ILE A 144 2.13 -20.30 1.51
N GLU A 145 1.43 -20.90 2.47
CA GLU A 145 0.48 -22.00 2.25
C GLU A 145 -0.94 -21.43 2.04
N SER A 146 -1.35 -20.50 2.90
CA SER A 146 -2.63 -19.76 2.77
C SER A 146 -2.60 -18.43 3.52
N ILE A 147 -3.54 -17.55 3.18
CA ILE A 147 -3.82 -16.32 3.91
C ILE A 147 -5.27 -16.36 4.37
N ASN A 148 -5.49 -16.23 5.67
CA ASN A 148 -6.82 -16.14 6.25
C ASN A 148 -7.11 -14.71 6.69
N VAL A 149 -8.22 -14.14 6.23
CA VAL A 149 -8.65 -12.80 6.62
C VAL A 149 -9.75 -12.93 7.67
N LEU A 150 -9.43 -12.50 8.90
CA LEU A 150 -10.34 -12.45 10.03
C LEU A 150 -10.91 -11.03 10.13
N LYS A 151 -12.17 -10.87 9.78
CA LYS A 151 -12.73 -9.54 9.45
C LYS A 151 -13.31 -8.78 10.63
N GLY A 152 -13.89 -9.47 11.59
CA GLY A 152 -14.64 -8.88 12.69
C GLY A 152 -13.89 -8.89 14.03
N ALA A 153 -14.38 -8.08 14.96
CA ALA A 153 -13.85 -8.00 16.32
C ALA A 153 -13.90 -9.37 17.05
N ALA A 154 -14.93 -10.16 16.82
CA ALA A 154 -15.06 -11.50 17.41
C ALA A 154 -13.97 -12.47 16.94
N ALA A 155 -13.59 -12.39 15.65
CA ALA A 155 -12.54 -13.22 15.06
C ALA A 155 -11.14 -12.84 15.56
N SER A 156 -10.95 -11.60 15.97
CA SER A 156 -9.66 -11.01 16.33
C SER A 156 -9.47 -10.75 17.81
N ALA A 157 -10.49 -10.97 18.65
CA ALA A 157 -10.48 -10.67 20.10
C ALA A 157 -9.27 -11.27 20.85
N LEU A 158 -8.82 -12.46 20.44
CA LEU A 158 -7.65 -13.11 21.04
C LEU A 158 -6.32 -12.39 20.80
N TYR A 159 -6.23 -11.54 19.76
CA TYR A 159 -5.05 -10.71 19.50
C TYR A 159 -5.09 -9.35 20.22
N GLY A 160 -6.15 -9.07 20.96
CA GLY A 160 -6.29 -7.89 21.77
C GLY A 160 -6.46 -6.60 20.96
N GLU A 161 -5.93 -5.50 21.47
CA GLU A 161 -6.04 -4.16 20.90
C GLU A 161 -5.67 -4.07 19.41
N ARG A 162 -4.66 -4.83 18.99
CA ARG A 162 -4.17 -4.81 17.60
C ARG A 162 -5.11 -5.48 16.61
N GLY A 163 -6.04 -6.31 17.08
CA GLY A 163 -7.04 -6.98 16.25
C GLY A 163 -8.28 -6.14 15.97
N SER A 164 -8.42 -4.92 16.50
CA SER A 164 -9.62 -4.07 16.35
C SER A 164 -9.99 -3.80 14.88
N ASP A 165 -9.00 -3.66 14.00
CA ASP A 165 -9.17 -3.39 12.58
C ASP A 165 -9.19 -4.65 11.71
N GLY A 166 -9.27 -5.84 12.35
CA GLY A 166 -9.19 -7.15 11.72
C GLY A 166 -7.78 -7.71 11.69
N VAL A 167 -7.66 -8.97 11.22
CA VAL A 167 -6.38 -9.69 11.19
C VAL A 167 -6.18 -10.37 9.84
N ILE A 168 -4.99 -10.26 9.29
CA ILE A 168 -4.52 -11.04 8.14
C ILE A 168 -3.53 -12.08 8.65
N LEU A 169 -3.98 -13.33 8.70
CA LEU A 169 -3.21 -14.45 9.18
C LEU A 169 -2.56 -15.18 8.01
N ILE A 170 -1.24 -15.12 7.93
CA ILE A 170 -0.42 -15.80 6.94
C ILE A 170 0.03 -17.14 7.54
N VAL A 171 -0.28 -18.23 6.85
CA VAL A 171 0.16 -19.57 7.18
C VAL A 171 1.32 -19.95 6.26
N THR A 172 2.45 -20.31 6.84
CA THR A 172 3.62 -20.71 6.06
C THR A 172 3.66 -22.22 5.80
N LYS A 173 4.24 -22.61 4.65
CA LYS A 173 4.41 -24.02 4.26
C LYS A 173 5.11 -24.82 5.35
N SER A 174 4.63 -26.03 5.61
CA SER A 174 5.07 -26.86 6.74
C SER A 174 6.13 -27.90 6.40
N GLY A 175 6.56 -28.00 5.15
CA GLY A 175 7.57 -28.98 4.70
C GLY A 175 7.10 -30.44 4.66
N ARG A 176 5.78 -30.67 4.61
CA ARG A 176 5.18 -32.02 4.57
C ARG A 176 5.28 -32.69 3.21
N GLY A 177 6.22 -32.28 2.34
CA GLY A 177 6.25 -32.66 0.93
C GLY A 177 6.22 -34.15 0.68
N ASN A 178 7.06 -34.94 1.31
CA ASN A 178 7.14 -36.40 1.16
C ASN A 178 7.22 -37.06 2.53
N ASN A 179 6.16 -37.74 2.96
CA ASN A 179 6.14 -38.49 4.22
C ASN A 179 7.08 -39.72 4.25
N ASP A 180 7.75 -40.01 3.17
CA ASP A 180 8.71 -41.13 3.01
C ASP A 180 10.15 -40.77 3.41
N GLY A 181 10.40 -39.53 3.82
CA GLY A 181 11.73 -39.05 4.20
C GLY A 181 12.61 -38.63 3.01
N SER A 182 12.10 -38.63 1.79
CA SER A 182 12.83 -38.12 0.63
C SER A 182 12.83 -36.60 0.61
N TRP A 183 13.85 -36.01 -0.02
CA TRP A 183 13.89 -34.58 -0.27
C TRP A 183 12.97 -34.22 -1.44
N GLY A 184 12.15 -33.21 -1.24
CA GLY A 184 11.48 -32.45 -2.30
C GLY A 184 12.28 -31.19 -2.60
N VAL A 185 12.60 -30.95 -3.84
CA VAL A 185 13.29 -29.73 -4.29
C VAL A 185 12.37 -29.01 -5.27
N THR A 186 12.05 -27.77 -4.99
CA THR A 186 11.29 -26.89 -5.89
C THR A 186 12.15 -25.70 -6.30
N LEU A 187 12.30 -25.50 -7.61
CA LEU A 187 12.95 -24.33 -8.20
C LEU A 187 11.89 -23.53 -8.95
N SER A 188 11.68 -22.29 -8.55
CA SER A 188 10.82 -21.33 -9.24
C SER A 188 11.64 -20.15 -9.75
N SER A 189 11.46 -19.78 -11.02
CA SER A 189 12.15 -18.65 -11.65
C SER A 189 11.16 -17.83 -12.45
N GLY A 190 11.11 -16.53 -12.22
CA GLY A 190 10.21 -15.60 -12.89
C GLY A 190 10.93 -14.34 -13.39
N ILE A 191 10.48 -13.86 -14.54
CA ILE A 191 10.86 -12.58 -15.12
C ILE A 191 9.61 -11.79 -15.47
N THR A 192 9.60 -10.51 -15.12
CA THR A 192 8.47 -9.61 -15.41
C THR A 192 8.99 -8.29 -15.98
N ALA A 193 8.33 -7.80 -17.04
CA ALA A 193 8.56 -6.48 -17.63
C ALA A 193 7.28 -5.63 -17.47
N GLY A 194 7.45 -4.35 -17.10
CA GLY A 194 6.36 -3.40 -16.93
C GLY A 194 6.29 -2.40 -18.09
N PHE A 195 5.12 -2.28 -18.73
CA PHE A 195 4.88 -1.34 -19.83
C PHE A 195 3.89 -0.27 -19.38
N ILE A 196 4.24 1.00 -19.54
CA ILE A 196 3.39 2.12 -19.11
C ILE A 196 2.02 2.04 -19.79
N ASP A 197 0.96 2.11 -18.99
CA ASP A 197 -0.37 2.42 -19.50
C ASP A 197 -0.47 3.91 -19.79
N LYS A 198 -0.34 4.28 -21.07
CA LYS A 198 -0.36 5.68 -21.53
C LYS A 198 -1.64 6.43 -21.14
N SER A 199 -2.73 5.74 -20.79
CA SER A 199 -3.95 6.38 -20.30
C SER A 199 -3.80 7.00 -18.91
N THR A 200 -2.71 6.64 -18.20
CA THR A 200 -2.38 7.11 -16.84
C THR A 200 -1.31 8.19 -16.83
N PHE A 201 -0.96 8.73 -17.98
CA PHE A 201 -0.02 9.83 -18.13
C PHE A 201 -0.60 10.95 -19.02
N PRO A 202 -0.29 12.24 -18.79
CA PRO A 202 -0.85 13.35 -19.53
C PRO A 202 -0.59 13.30 -21.04
N LYS A 203 -1.58 13.75 -21.82
CA LYS A 203 -1.41 14.12 -23.22
C LYS A 203 -1.15 15.61 -23.28
N TYR A 204 0.04 15.98 -23.75
CA TYR A 204 0.44 17.38 -23.87
C TYR A 204 -0.10 18.01 -25.14
N GLN A 205 -0.36 19.33 -25.08
CA GLN A 205 -0.65 20.12 -26.25
C GLN A 205 0.64 20.37 -27.04
N THR A 206 0.52 20.64 -28.33
CA THR A 206 1.63 20.86 -29.28
C THR A 206 1.47 22.15 -30.08
N LYS A 207 0.67 23.11 -29.62
CA LYS A 207 0.37 24.37 -30.33
C LYS A 207 1.13 25.55 -29.73
N TYR A 208 1.53 25.51 -28.47
CA TYR A 208 2.13 26.63 -27.75
C TYR A 208 3.33 26.16 -26.92
N GLY A 209 4.33 27.02 -26.72
CA GLY A 209 5.53 26.71 -25.99
C GLY A 209 5.64 27.41 -24.65
N ALA A 210 6.87 27.56 -24.17
CA ALA A 210 7.22 28.10 -22.86
C ALA A 210 6.61 29.47 -22.58
N GLY A 211 6.05 29.64 -21.39
CA GLY A 211 5.55 30.93 -20.90
C GLY A 211 4.24 30.85 -20.13
N TYR A 212 3.96 31.89 -19.38
CA TYR A 212 2.68 32.14 -18.71
C TYR A 212 1.78 33.09 -19.47
N THR A 213 2.30 33.75 -20.53
CA THR A 213 1.58 34.69 -21.40
C THR A 213 1.86 34.35 -22.87
N GLY A 214 1.00 34.79 -23.78
CA GLY A 214 1.13 34.53 -25.19
C GLY A 214 2.33 35.20 -25.92
N GLY A 215 3.17 35.96 -25.23
CA GLY A 215 4.35 36.64 -25.75
C GLY A 215 5.66 36.08 -25.20
N PHE A 216 6.78 36.49 -25.81
CA PHE A 216 8.11 36.31 -25.22
C PHE A 216 8.37 37.41 -24.19
N ASN A 217 8.85 37.01 -22.98
CA ASN A 217 9.04 37.95 -21.86
C ASN A 217 10.42 38.64 -21.87
N SER A 218 11.35 38.13 -22.64
CA SER A 218 12.75 38.58 -22.66
C SER A 218 13.00 39.66 -23.70
N LYS A 219 13.99 40.51 -23.43
CA LYS A 219 14.58 41.37 -24.48
C LYS A 219 15.14 40.49 -25.57
N LEU A 220 15.21 41.06 -26.79
CA LEU A 220 15.87 40.39 -27.92
C LEU A 220 17.35 40.16 -27.62
N SER A 221 17.88 39.09 -28.18
CA SER A 221 19.32 38.84 -28.21
C SER A 221 20.05 39.93 -29.00
N PRO A 222 21.38 40.07 -28.89
CA PRO A 222 22.16 41.06 -29.61
C PRO A 222 22.01 40.95 -31.15
N ASP A 223 21.71 39.77 -31.67
CA ASP A 223 21.45 39.47 -33.06
C ASP A 223 19.98 39.54 -33.47
N GLY A 224 19.10 40.01 -32.55
CA GLY A 224 17.71 40.33 -32.83
C GLY A 224 16.70 39.20 -32.71
N TYR A 225 17.09 38.00 -32.22
CA TYR A 225 16.18 36.89 -32.00
C TYR A 225 15.56 36.91 -30.61
N ASN A 226 14.40 36.26 -30.45
CA ASN A 226 13.76 36.07 -29.15
C ASN A 226 14.50 35.02 -28.32
N TYR A 227 14.42 35.15 -27.00
CA TYR A 227 14.72 34.08 -26.05
C TYR A 227 13.42 33.37 -25.61
N ALA A 228 13.49 32.08 -25.44
CA ALA A 228 12.42 31.34 -24.76
C ALA A 228 12.20 31.87 -23.33
N ASN A 229 11.01 31.71 -22.80
CA ASN A 229 10.67 32.16 -21.42
C ASN A 229 11.24 31.18 -20.39
N PHE A 230 12.53 31.29 -20.08
CA PHE A 230 13.27 30.34 -19.24
C PHE A 230 12.78 30.29 -17.79
N LEU A 231 12.39 31.44 -17.21
CA LEU A 231 11.88 31.53 -15.84
C LEU A 231 10.55 30.82 -15.64
N ASP A 232 9.77 30.72 -16.71
CA ASP A 232 8.44 30.17 -16.65
C ASP A 232 8.50 28.64 -16.71
N ASP A 233 7.76 27.96 -15.89
CA ASP A 233 7.60 26.50 -15.89
C ASP A 233 6.21 26.09 -16.43
N ALA A 234 5.75 26.80 -17.44
CA ALA A 234 4.43 26.66 -18.05
C ALA A 234 4.51 26.67 -19.59
N SER A 235 3.47 26.21 -20.23
CA SER A 235 3.30 26.12 -21.67
C SER A 235 2.15 26.99 -22.20
N TYR A 236 1.93 28.14 -21.55
CA TYR A 236 0.98 29.19 -21.98
C TYR A 236 1.62 30.27 -22.87
N GLY A 237 2.86 30.04 -23.33
CA GLY A 237 3.66 30.97 -24.12
C GLY A 237 3.19 31.14 -25.56
N PRO A 238 4.06 31.72 -26.43
CA PRO A 238 3.77 31.99 -27.85
C PRO A 238 3.41 30.72 -28.62
N ALA A 239 2.53 30.87 -29.59
CA ALA A 239 2.17 29.80 -30.52
C ALA A 239 3.44 29.34 -31.29
N TYR A 240 3.50 28.05 -31.59
CA TYR A 240 4.58 27.50 -32.40
C TYR A 240 4.51 27.97 -33.80
N ASN A 241 5.70 28.30 -34.34
CA ASN A 241 5.92 28.70 -35.73
C ASN A 241 7.30 28.25 -36.14
N SER A 242 7.38 27.30 -37.04
CA SER A 242 8.64 26.73 -37.53
C SER A 242 9.56 27.72 -38.28
N SER A 243 8.99 28.85 -38.79
CA SER A 243 9.77 29.91 -39.41
C SER A 243 10.37 30.89 -38.40
N LEU A 244 9.94 30.86 -37.15
CA LEU A 244 10.45 31.72 -36.10
C LEU A 244 11.64 31.03 -35.41
N LEU A 245 12.79 31.69 -35.42
CA LEU A 245 13.98 31.22 -34.73
C LEU A 245 14.06 31.85 -33.35
N VAL A 246 14.34 31.00 -32.33
CA VAL A 246 14.34 31.36 -30.90
C VAL A 246 15.53 30.70 -30.19
N TYR A 247 16.27 31.47 -29.38
CA TYR A 247 17.24 30.90 -28.48
C TYR A 247 16.51 30.13 -27.37
N GLN A 248 16.76 28.84 -27.31
CA GLN A 248 16.15 27.96 -26.32
C GLN A 248 17.19 27.49 -25.30
N TRP A 249 16.82 26.73 -24.27
CA TRP A 249 17.72 26.31 -23.21
C TRP A 249 18.96 25.59 -23.74
N ASP A 250 18.83 24.75 -24.74
CA ASP A 250 19.90 23.98 -25.36
C ASP A 250 20.83 24.82 -26.27
N SER A 251 20.44 26.06 -26.61
CA SER A 251 21.33 27.05 -27.27
C SER A 251 22.49 27.49 -26.34
N PHE A 252 22.43 27.23 -25.06
CA PHE A 252 23.46 27.55 -24.06
C PHE A 252 24.20 26.32 -23.56
N ASP A 253 23.85 25.14 -24.05
CA ASP A 253 24.54 23.89 -23.73
C ASP A 253 25.73 23.69 -24.67
N PRO A 254 27.01 23.75 -24.15
CA PRO A 254 28.20 23.55 -24.96
C PRO A 254 28.25 22.20 -25.69
N SER A 255 27.57 21.20 -25.18
CA SER A 255 27.50 19.84 -25.75
C SER A 255 26.43 19.71 -26.83
N SER A 256 25.50 20.66 -26.90
CA SER A 256 24.39 20.63 -27.87
C SER A 256 24.82 20.99 -29.29
N PRO A 257 24.29 20.36 -30.34
CA PRO A 257 24.47 20.79 -31.72
C PRO A 257 23.86 22.18 -32.00
N ASN A 258 23.01 22.67 -31.10
CA ASN A 258 22.36 23.98 -31.16
C ASN A 258 23.15 25.07 -30.39
N PHE A 259 24.29 24.74 -29.82
CA PHE A 259 25.09 25.70 -29.04
C PHE A 259 25.38 27.00 -29.81
N GLY A 260 25.06 28.12 -29.16
CA GLY A 260 25.23 29.47 -29.72
C GLY A 260 24.28 29.81 -30.88
N LYS A 261 23.24 29.03 -31.16
CA LYS A 261 22.34 29.23 -32.31
C LYS A 261 20.88 29.27 -31.88
N PRO A 262 20.07 30.19 -32.46
CA PRO A 262 18.63 30.10 -32.35
C PRO A 262 18.11 28.94 -33.23
N ARG A 263 17.04 28.30 -32.83
CA ARG A 263 16.42 27.19 -33.54
C ARG A 263 14.92 27.39 -33.76
N PRO A 264 14.27 26.67 -34.69
CA PRO A 264 12.85 26.76 -34.94
C PRO A 264 12.02 26.63 -33.67
N TRP A 265 11.01 27.48 -33.52
CA TRP A 265 10.08 27.47 -32.40
C TRP A 265 8.98 26.42 -32.63
N VAL A 266 9.23 25.21 -32.19
CA VAL A 266 8.36 24.03 -32.38
C VAL A 266 8.27 23.20 -31.10
N ALA A 267 7.21 22.39 -30.98
CA ALA A 267 7.09 21.42 -29.88
C ALA A 267 8.25 20.41 -29.92
N ALA A 268 8.68 19.98 -28.73
CA ALA A 268 9.70 18.94 -28.59
C ALA A 268 9.23 17.61 -29.19
N LYS A 269 10.15 16.85 -29.77
CA LYS A 269 9.87 15.52 -30.28
C LYS A 269 9.68 14.49 -29.14
N ASN A 270 10.52 14.57 -28.12
CA ASN A 270 10.55 13.65 -27.00
C ASN A 270 10.01 14.36 -25.74
N GLY A 271 8.79 14.03 -25.36
CA GLY A 271 8.16 14.56 -24.15
C GLY A 271 8.55 13.78 -22.90
N PRO A 272 8.05 14.19 -21.71
CA PRO A 272 8.39 13.56 -20.44
C PRO A 272 8.11 12.07 -20.32
N ILE A 273 7.25 11.49 -21.15
CA ILE A 273 7.00 10.03 -21.12
C ILE A 273 8.24 9.22 -21.53
N GLU A 274 9.13 9.80 -22.34
CA GLU A 274 10.37 9.17 -22.78
C GLU A 274 11.48 9.19 -21.70
N PHE A 275 11.22 9.83 -20.55
CA PHE A 275 12.09 9.81 -19.38
C PHE A 275 12.03 8.47 -18.63
N PHE A 276 10.90 7.79 -18.71
CA PHE A 276 10.69 6.56 -17.95
C PHE A 276 11.35 5.36 -18.60
N GLU A 277 11.88 4.48 -17.77
CA GLU A 277 12.48 3.21 -18.18
C GLU A 277 11.46 2.07 -18.09
N THR A 278 11.73 0.95 -18.76
CA THR A 278 10.95 -0.28 -18.63
C THR A 278 11.39 -1.01 -17.35
N PRO A 279 10.54 -1.07 -16.30
CA PRO A 279 10.90 -1.82 -15.10
C PRO A 279 10.98 -3.32 -15.39
N MET A 280 12.03 -3.95 -14.85
CA MET A 280 12.26 -5.38 -14.96
C MET A 280 12.41 -5.99 -13.58
N THR A 281 11.77 -7.11 -13.33
CA THR A 281 11.89 -7.84 -12.07
C THR A 281 12.25 -9.30 -12.35
N TYR A 282 13.29 -9.78 -11.68
CA TYR A 282 13.75 -11.18 -11.72
C TYR A 282 13.59 -11.76 -10.32
N VAL A 283 12.94 -12.92 -10.20
CA VAL A 283 12.79 -13.61 -8.92
C VAL A 283 13.17 -15.07 -9.10
N ASN A 284 14.08 -15.56 -8.27
CA ASN A 284 14.47 -16.95 -8.23
C ASN A 284 14.30 -17.49 -6.82
N THR A 285 13.57 -18.58 -6.66
CA THR A 285 13.34 -19.22 -5.36
C THR A 285 13.69 -20.69 -5.42
N LEU A 286 14.53 -21.13 -4.49
CA LEU A 286 14.83 -22.55 -4.23
C LEU A 286 14.19 -22.93 -2.90
N THR A 287 13.35 -23.97 -2.92
CA THR A 287 12.73 -24.52 -1.71
C THR A 287 13.13 -25.99 -1.57
N LEU A 288 13.60 -26.36 -0.39
CA LEU A 288 13.95 -27.72 0.00
C LEU A 288 12.99 -28.16 1.10
N GLU A 289 12.30 -29.26 0.89
CA GLU A 289 11.36 -29.83 1.85
C GLU A 289 11.69 -31.28 2.16
N LYS A 290 11.52 -31.65 3.43
CA LYS A 290 11.67 -33.04 3.87
C LYS A 290 10.68 -33.34 4.99
N GLY A 291 9.89 -34.38 4.78
CA GLY A 291 8.93 -34.87 5.76
C GLY A 291 9.24 -36.30 6.19
N THR A 292 9.14 -36.55 7.48
CA THR A 292 9.16 -37.91 8.06
C THR A 292 7.90 -38.07 8.93
N LYS A 293 7.73 -39.21 9.57
CA LYS A 293 6.61 -39.43 10.51
C LYS A 293 6.64 -38.44 11.71
N THR A 294 7.82 -38.03 12.13
CA THR A 294 8.02 -37.23 13.35
C THR A 294 8.62 -35.86 13.09
N SER A 295 9.14 -35.60 11.90
CA SER A 295 9.83 -34.33 11.62
C SER A 295 9.45 -33.78 10.24
N ASN A 296 9.30 -32.44 10.18
CA ASN A 296 9.14 -31.74 8.92
C ASN A 296 10.14 -30.59 8.86
N LEU A 297 10.74 -30.39 7.71
CA LEU A 297 11.68 -29.31 7.43
C LEU A 297 11.31 -28.63 6.11
N SER A 298 11.26 -27.32 6.11
CA SER A 298 11.20 -26.49 4.90
C SER A 298 12.30 -25.45 4.97
N LEU A 299 13.12 -25.36 3.93
CA LEU A 299 14.16 -24.33 3.78
C LEU A 299 13.89 -23.63 2.45
N SER A 300 13.87 -22.30 2.43
CA SER A 300 13.77 -21.55 1.19
C SER A 300 14.81 -20.44 1.12
N TYR A 301 15.27 -20.19 -0.09
CA TYR A 301 16.08 -19.04 -0.45
C TYR A 301 15.46 -18.37 -1.67
N SER A 302 15.13 -17.08 -1.55
CA SER A 302 14.62 -16.26 -2.65
C SER A 302 15.52 -15.08 -2.91
N ASN A 303 15.89 -14.88 -4.17
CA ASN A 303 16.61 -13.70 -4.65
C ASN A 303 15.72 -12.93 -5.62
N MET A 304 15.56 -11.62 -5.37
CA MET A 304 14.83 -10.70 -6.22
C MET A 304 15.74 -9.55 -6.63
N LEU A 305 15.79 -9.29 -7.93
CA LEU A 305 16.43 -8.12 -8.54
C LEU A 305 15.35 -7.35 -9.29
N SER A 306 15.23 -6.05 -9.04
CA SER A 306 14.24 -5.22 -9.72
C SER A 306 14.81 -3.84 -10.04
N ASN A 307 14.51 -3.33 -11.24
CA ASN A 307 14.70 -1.94 -11.62
C ASN A 307 13.35 -1.22 -11.59
N GLY A 308 13.36 0.05 -11.23
CA GLY A 308 12.14 0.86 -11.19
C GLY A 308 11.82 1.51 -12.54
N LEU A 309 10.68 2.20 -12.57
CA LEU A 309 10.21 2.98 -13.72
C LEU A 309 11.05 4.25 -13.96
N LEU A 310 11.63 4.81 -12.91
CA LEU A 310 12.49 5.98 -12.99
C LEU A 310 13.96 5.58 -13.15
N PRO A 311 14.78 6.34 -13.92
CA PRO A 311 16.22 6.09 -14.00
C PRO A 311 16.88 5.97 -12.61
N ASN A 312 17.97 5.20 -12.53
CA ASN A 312 18.75 4.99 -11.31
C ASN A 312 17.94 4.37 -10.14
N SER A 313 16.92 3.55 -10.45
CA SER A 313 16.14 2.81 -9.44
C SER A 313 16.56 1.34 -9.45
N GLU A 314 17.05 0.84 -8.32
CA GLU A 314 17.47 -0.56 -8.15
C GLU A 314 17.04 -1.10 -6.78
N LEU A 315 16.51 -2.31 -6.75
CA LEU A 315 16.19 -3.06 -5.54
C LEU A 315 16.77 -4.47 -5.65
N ARG A 316 17.52 -4.85 -4.63
CA ARG A 316 18.03 -6.21 -4.44
C ARG A 316 17.53 -6.74 -3.12
N LYS A 317 16.86 -7.88 -3.14
CA LYS A 317 16.32 -8.52 -1.93
C LYS A 317 16.69 -10.00 -1.90
N ASN A 318 17.21 -10.44 -0.76
CA ASN A 318 17.47 -11.85 -0.46
C ASN A 318 16.66 -12.22 0.77
N THR A 319 15.87 -13.29 0.65
CA THR A 319 15.08 -13.83 1.77
C THR A 319 15.47 -15.27 2.00
N ILE A 320 15.83 -15.61 3.23
CA ILE A 320 16.13 -16.96 3.68
C ILE A 320 15.09 -17.31 4.73
N SER A 321 14.33 -18.38 4.52
CA SER A 321 13.35 -18.87 5.48
C SER A 321 13.61 -20.31 5.85
N ALA A 322 13.41 -20.66 7.11
CA ALA A 322 13.53 -22.02 7.63
C ALA A 322 12.37 -22.32 8.58
N LYS A 323 11.67 -23.42 8.35
CA LYS A 323 10.64 -23.94 9.26
C LYS A 323 10.96 -25.38 9.59
N PHE A 324 11.07 -25.67 10.87
CA PHE A 324 11.32 -27.01 11.39
C PHE A 324 10.27 -27.37 12.42
N SER A 325 9.73 -28.57 12.35
CA SER A 325 8.87 -29.13 13.40
C SER A 325 9.29 -30.56 13.70
N HIS A 326 9.25 -30.93 14.98
CA HIS A 326 9.63 -32.24 15.46
C HIS A 326 8.75 -32.71 16.61
N ASP A 327 8.29 -33.93 16.54
CA ASP A 327 7.58 -34.65 17.58
C ASP A 327 8.59 -35.52 18.33
N PHE A 328 9.06 -35.04 19.49
CA PHE A 328 9.99 -35.78 20.38
C PHE A 328 9.35 -37.03 20.99
N SER A 329 8.04 -36.97 21.15
CA SER A 329 7.19 -38.07 21.58
C SER A 329 5.74 -37.77 21.17
N ASP A 330 4.82 -38.69 21.46
CA ASP A 330 3.38 -38.46 21.26
C ASP A 330 2.84 -37.33 22.14
N LYS A 331 3.63 -36.80 23.06
CA LYS A 331 3.24 -35.73 23.99
C LYS A 331 4.00 -34.44 23.81
N LEU A 332 5.21 -34.46 23.26
CA LEU A 332 6.06 -33.28 23.20
C LEU A 332 6.39 -32.92 21.75
N HIS A 333 5.90 -31.76 21.33
CA HIS A 333 6.02 -31.23 19.99
C HIS A 333 6.72 -29.88 19.99
N ALA A 334 7.69 -29.67 19.10
CA ALA A 334 8.35 -28.38 18.92
C ALA A 334 8.22 -27.90 17.50
N SER A 335 8.13 -26.58 17.32
CA SER A 335 8.25 -25.96 15.99
C SER A 335 9.01 -24.64 16.09
N VAL A 336 9.84 -24.39 15.09
CA VAL A 336 10.62 -23.15 14.95
C VAL A 336 10.44 -22.64 13.54
N PHE A 337 10.27 -21.37 13.39
CA PHE A 337 10.31 -20.66 12.10
C PHE A 337 11.22 -19.46 12.23
N THR A 338 12.01 -19.22 11.21
CA THR A 338 12.80 -18.00 11.07
C THR A 338 12.81 -17.54 9.62
N THR A 339 12.76 -16.23 9.41
CA THR A 339 13.01 -15.61 8.12
C THR A 339 13.97 -14.44 8.31
N LEU A 340 14.98 -14.38 7.44
CA LEU A 340 15.94 -13.29 7.33
C LEU A 340 15.75 -12.63 5.98
N THR A 341 15.46 -11.32 5.98
CA THR A 341 15.39 -10.51 4.77
C THR A 341 16.51 -9.49 4.77
N LEU A 342 17.29 -9.49 3.70
CA LEU A 342 18.33 -8.51 3.40
C LEU A 342 17.91 -7.77 2.14
N GLN A 343 17.72 -6.45 2.22
CA GLN A 343 17.29 -5.64 1.09
C GLN A 343 18.13 -4.38 0.97
N ASP A 344 18.64 -4.12 -0.23
CA ASP A 344 19.27 -2.89 -0.63
C ASP A 344 18.39 -2.22 -1.68
N THR A 345 18.06 -0.93 -1.48
CA THR A 345 17.27 -0.15 -2.42
C THR A 345 17.96 1.19 -2.68
N LYS A 346 17.97 1.59 -3.94
CA LYS A 346 18.51 2.88 -4.39
C LYS A 346 17.49 3.55 -5.31
N GLY A 347 17.38 4.88 -5.19
CA GLY A 347 16.59 5.68 -6.13
C GLY A 347 15.09 5.41 -6.04
N ARG A 348 14.51 5.31 -4.82
CA ARG A 348 13.06 5.36 -4.66
C ARG A 348 12.49 6.65 -5.25
N ASN A 349 11.25 6.65 -5.66
CA ASN A 349 10.58 7.88 -6.09
C ASN A 349 10.09 8.67 -4.89
N GLU A 350 10.22 9.97 -4.99
CA GLU A 350 9.56 10.91 -4.09
C GLU A 350 8.05 10.89 -4.28
N THR A 351 7.31 11.25 -3.24
CA THR A 351 5.85 11.32 -3.22
C THR A 351 5.38 12.73 -2.88
N GLY A 352 4.19 13.11 -3.34
CA GLY A 352 3.62 14.42 -3.04
C GLY A 352 4.01 15.50 -4.06
N TYR A 353 3.94 16.77 -3.63
CA TYR A 353 4.06 17.93 -4.50
C TYR A 353 5.50 18.37 -4.76
N SER A 354 6.25 18.64 -3.70
CA SER A 354 7.61 19.20 -3.77
C SER A 354 8.64 18.18 -4.23
N ASP A 355 9.66 18.63 -4.96
CA ASP A 355 10.85 17.86 -5.38
C ASP A 355 10.56 16.58 -6.18
N ASN A 356 9.28 16.26 -6.38
CA ASN A 356 8.85 15.11 -7.15
C ASN A 356 8.91 15.41 -8.65
N ILE A 357 9.84 14.79 -9.36
CA ILE A 357 10.04 14.93 -10.81
C ILE A 357 8.71 14.71 -11.58
N VAL A 358 7.89 13.77 -11.11
CA VAL A 358 6.62 13.45 -11.77
C VAL A 358 5.61 14.59 -11.62
N SER A 359 5.66 15.34 -10.50
CA SER A 359 4.90 16.59 -10.36
C SER A 359 5.37 17.63 -11.38
N GLY A 360 6.69 17.76 -11.58
CA GLY A 360 7.23 18.61 -12.65
C GLY A 360 6.66 18.23 -14.02
N PHE A 361 6.70 16.96 -14.37
CA PHE A 361 6.16 16.50 -15.64
C PHE A 361 4.65 16.68 -15.78
N ARG A 362 3.87 16.45 -14.73
CA ARG A 362 2.40 16.55 -14.78
C ARG A 362 1.86 17.98 -14.68
N GLN A 363 2.61 18.88 -14.09
CA GLN A 363 2.11 20.17 -13.64
C GLN A 363 2.91 21.35 -14.21
N TRP A 364 4.24 21.22 -14.30
CA TRP A 364 5.17 22.33 -14.49
C TRP A 364 6.21 21.97 -15.56
N TRP A 365 5.80 22.00 -16.83
CA TRP A 365 6.68 21.64 -17.93
C TRP A 365 6.54 22.58 -19.12
N GLN A 366 7.59 22.72 -19.91
CA GLN A 366 7.56 23.42 -21.18
C GLN A 366 7.54 22.41 -22.33
N THR A 367 6.52 22.49 -23.20
CA THR A 367 6.33 21.55 -24.31
C THR A 367 7.37 21.67 -25.42
N ASN A 368 8.21 22.73 -25.45
CA ASN A 368 9.37 22.86 -26.31
C ASN A 368 10.63 22.19 -25.79
N VAL A 369 10.61 21.61 -24.59
CA VAL A 369 11.77 20.96 -23.95
C VAL A 369 11.79 19.49 -24.30
N ASP A 370 12.86 19.05 -24.96
CA ASP A 370 13.12 17.64 -25.28
C ASP A 370 13.82 16.98 -24.08
N VAL A 371 13.17 15.97 -23.50
CA VAL A 371 13.66 15.31 -22.29
C VAL A 371 14.92 14.47 -22.54
N LEU A 372 15.09 13.92 -23.75
CA LEU A 372 16.29 13.17 -24.10
C LEU A 372 17.49 14.09 -24.34
N ALA A 373 17.25 15.31 -24.86
CA ALA A 373 18.29 16.32 -24.93
C ALA A 373 18.79 16.76 -23.53
N LEU A 374 17.92 16.78 -22.52
CA LEU A 374 18.31 17.00 -21.12
C LEU A 374 19.18 15.87 -20.56
N ARG A 375 18.95 14.62 -20.98
CA ARG A 375 19.84 13.50 -20.67
C ARG A 375 21.23 13.73 -21.23
N ASP A 376 21.27 14.07 -22.52
CA ASP A 376 22.54 14.28 -23.24
C ASP A 376 23.31 15.47 -22.64
N ALA A 377 22.60 16.56 -22.27
CA ALA A 377 23.20 17.69 -21.56
C ALA A 377 23.78 17.27 -20.20
N TYR A 378 23.07 16.47 -19.43
CA TYR A 378 23.58 15.94 -18.16
C TYR A 378 24.84 15.07 -18.35
N MET A 379 24.78 14.12 -19.29
CA MET A 379 25.87 13.14 -19.51
C MET A 379 27.13 13.82 -20.10
N ASN A 380 26.98 14.80 -20.98
CA ASN A 380 28.09 15.40 -21.73
C ASN A 380 28.71 16.61 -21.01
N ASN A 381 28.04 17.22 -20.03
CA ASN A 381 28.56 18.34 -19.24
C ASN A 381 29.06 17.92 -17.83
N GLY A 382 29.72 16.78 -17.72
CA GLY A 382 30.32 16.33 -16.46
C GLY A 382 29.31 16.03 -15.34
N ASN A 383 28.13 15.58 -15.71
CA ASN A 383 27.02 15.27 -14.77
C ASN A 383 26.53 16.50 -13.99
N SER A 384 26.63 17.69 -14.57
CA SER A 384 26.22 18.95 -13.95
C SER A 384 24.71 19.16 -14.08
N ASN A 385 24.16 20.06 -13.24
CA ASN A 385 22.75 20.42 -13.23
C ASN A 385 22.42 21.43 -14.36
N PHE A 386 22.50 21.00 -15.62
CA PHE A 386 22.14 21.82 -16.75
C PHE A 386 20.63 21.77 -17.00
N SER A 387 19.90 22.71 -16.39
CA SER A 387 18.44 22.73 -16.43
C SER A 387 17.90 23.52 -17.62
N TRP A 388 16.73 23.11 -18.09
CA TRP A 388 15.89 23.84 -19.02
C TRP A 388 15.25 25.09 -18.40
N ASN A 389 15.01 25.06 -17.07
CA ASN A 389 14.35 26.13 -16.31
C ASN A 389 15.41 27.06 -15.71
N ARG A 390 16.07 27.81 -16.59
CA ARG A 390 17.18 28.72 -16.24
C ARG A 390 16.64 30.04 -15.70
N THR A 391 17.38 30.70 -14.84
CA THR A 391 17.06 32.06 -14.36
C THR A 391 17.09 33.07 -15.49
N SER A 392 18.01 32.95 -16.44
CA SER A 392 18.05 33.79 -17.65
C SER A 392 18.97 33.20 -18.72
N ALA A 393 19.06 33.87 -19.87
CA ALA A 393 20.03 33.56 -20.90
C ALA A 393 21.48 33.60 -20.36
N ALA A 394 21.82 34.54 -19.47
CA ALA A 394 23.15 34.71 -18.90
C ALA A 394 23.38 33.90 -17.62
N ASP A 395 22.31 33.52 -16.91
CA ASP A 395 22.40 32.79 -15.63
C ASP A 395 21.86 31.38 -15.78
N PRO A 396 22.71 30.33 -15.73
CA PRO A 396 22.31 28.93 -15.85
C PRO A 396 21.67 28.36 -14.59
N THR A 397 21.61 29.08 -13.48
CA THR A 397 21.04 28.59 -12.23
C THR A 397 19.59 28.17 -12.43
N PRO A 398 19.19 26.96 -12.02
CA PRO A 398 17.80 26.54 -12.07
C PRO A 398 16.91 27.46 -11.24
N GLN A 399 15.74 27.84 -11.79
CA GLN A 399 14.77 28.68 -11.09
C GLN A 399 13.87 27.88 -10.16
N PHE A 400 13.22 26.82 -10.70
CA PHE A 400 12.27 25.98 -9.96
C PHE A 400 12.56 24.48 -10.13
N TRP A 401 13.28 24.07 -11.21
CA TRP A 401 13.45 22.67 -11.56
C TRP A 401 14.88 22.34 -11.93
N ASN A 402 15.44 21.34 -11.24
CA ASN A 402 16.69 20.70 -11.64
C ASN A 402 16.52 20.00 -13.00
N ASN A 403 17.63 19.72 -13.69
CA ASN A 403 17.63 18.73 -14.75
C ASN A 403 17.14 17.37 -14.16
N PRO A 404 16.12 16.71 -14.73
CA PRO A 404 15.56 15.50 -14.15
C PRO A 404 16.55 14.33 -14.07
N TYR A 405 17.53 14.24 -14.97
CA TYR A 405 18.59 13.23 -14.89
C TYR A 405 19.60 13.55 -13.78
N PHE A 406 19.97 14.82 -13.62
CA PHE A 406 20.76 15.24 -12.46
C PHE A 406 20.04 14.89 -11.15
N GLN A 407 18.75 15.21 -11.03
CA GLN A 407 17.93 14.87 -9.86
C GLN A 407 18.00 13.38 -9.57
N ARG A 408 17.84 12.51 -10.56
CA ARG A 408 17.82 11.05 -10.36
C ARG A 408 19.18 10.43 -10.08
N TYR A 409 20.22 10.91 -10.72
CA TYR A 409 21.54 10.31 -10.58
C TYR A 409 22.38 10.90 -9.45
N GLN A 410 22.14 12.16 -9.06
CA GLN A 410 22.94 12.87 -8.07
C GLN A 410 22.21 13.08 -6.73
N ASN A 411 20.90 13.38 -6.78
CA ASN A 411 20.07 13.62 -5.60
C ASN A 411 19.22 12.36 -5.28
N TYR A 412 19.88 11.26 -4.98
CA TYR A 412 19.19 9.99 -4.78
C TYR A 412 19.18 9.57 -3.31
N GLN A 413 18.13 8.89 -2.96
CA GLN A 413 17.95 8.17 -1.70
C GLN A 413 18.48 6.73 -1.84
N SER A 414 19.04 6.18 -0.75
CA SER A 414 19.32 4.74 -0.61
C SER A 414 18.88 4.23 0.76
N ASP A 415 18.44 2.98 0.82
CA ASP A 415 18.14 2.31 2.08
C ASP A 415 18.67 0.87 2.06
N ASN A 416 19.24 0.49 3.21
CA ASN A 416 19.68 -0.86 3.51
C ASN A 416 18.83 -1.40 4.66
N ARG A 417 18.18 -2.55 4.47
CA ARG A 417 17.27 -3.16 5.42
C ARG A 417 17.71 -4.57 5.75
N THR A 418 17.80 -4.84 7.06
CA THR A 418 17.94 -6.18 7.61
C THR A 418 16.74 -6.45 8.52
N ARG A 419 16.00 -7.52 8.27
CA ARG A 419 14.91 -7.93 9.14
C ARG A 419 15.00 -9.41 9.47
N VAL A 420 14.84 -9.71 10.75
CA VAL A 420 14.72 -11.07 11.28
C VAL A 420 13.36 -11.21 11.94
N PHE A 421 12.56 -12.15 11.45
CA PHE A 421 11.37 -12.58 12.18
C PHE A 421 11.51 -14.07 12.53
N SER A 422 11.29 -14.41 13.79
CA SER A 422 11.42 -15.80 14.27
C SER A 422 10.36 -16.10 15.30
N TYR A 423 9.93 -17.37 15.35
CA TYR A 423 9.24 -17.89 16.54
C TYR A 423 9.74 -19.29 16.90
N ALA A 424 9.66 -19.60 18.19
CA ALA A 424 9.84 -20.94 18.73
C ALA A 424 8.60 -21.30 19.56
N GLN A 425 8.05 -22.48 19.32
CA GLN A 425 6.87 -23.01 20.02
C GLN A 425 7.17 -24.38 20.56
N LEU A 426 6.80 -24.62 21.81
CA LEU A 426 6.82 -25.91 22.47
C LEU A 426 5.41 -26.24 22.96
N LYS A 427 4.89 -27.38 22.55
CA LYS A 427 3.59 -27.89 22.96
C LYS A 427 3.79 -29.21 23.73
N TYR A 428 3.18 -29.32 24.90
CA TYR A 428 3.16 -30.54 25.72
C TYR A 428 1.72 -31.00 25.94
N ASP A 429 1.35 -32.15 25.36
CA ASP A 429 0.07 -32.78 25.54
C ASP A 429 0.11 -33.62 26.86
N VAL A 430 -0.33 -33.00 27.95
CA VAL A 430 -0.39 -33.63 29.28
C VAL A 430 -1.28 -34.86 29.23
N SER A 431 -2.43 -34.75 28.53
CA SER A 431 -3.36 -35.83 28.27
C SER A 431 -4.00 -35.64 26.90
N LYS A 432 -4.85 -36.57 26.43
CA LYS A 432 -5.64 -36.41 25.19
C LYS A 432 -6.55 -35.17 25.23
N ASN A 433 -6.89 -34.69 26.40
CA ASN A 433 -7.88 -33.64 26.62
C ASN A 433 -7.25 -32.32 27.09
N PHE A 434 -5.98 -32.30 27.45
CA PHE A 434 -5.33 -31.14 28.03
C PHE A 434 -3.88 -31.04 27.59
N GLY A 435 -3.54 -29.88 27.04
CA GLY A 435 -2.19 -29.55 26.58
C GLY A 435 -1.77 -28.15 27.04
N ILE A 436 -0.46 -27.90 27.07
CA ILE A 436 0.14 -26.60 27.38
C ILE A 436 1.01 -26.20 26.20
N THR A 437 0.92 -24.95 25.76
CA THR A 437 1.73 -24.39 24.67
C THR A 437 2.42 -23.13 25.16
N GLY A 438 3.75 -23.11 25.01
CA GLY A 438 4.56 -21.89 25.15
C GLY A 438 5.08 -21.46 23.77
N LYS A 439 5.00 -20.17 23.48
CA LYS A 439 5.47 -19.61 22.22
C LYS A 439 6.18 -18.28 22.44
N LEU A 440 7.38 -18.16 21.88
CA LEU A 440 8.16 -16.92 21.86
C LEU A 440 8.31 -16.47 20.42
N SER A 441 7.99 -15.22 20.11
CA SER A 441 8.30 -14.61 18.81
C SER A 441 9.18 -13.38 18.98
N TYR A 442 10.02 -13.14 18.00
CA TYR A 442 10.98 -12.05 17.91
C TYR A 442 10.96 -11.46 16.51
N ASP A 443 10.75 -10.16 16.41
CA ASP A 443 10.74 -9.38 15.15
C ASP A 443 11.69 -8.20 15.32
N ASP A 444 12.78 -8.16 14.57
CA ASP A 444 13.80 -7.11 14.62
C ASP A 444 14.02 -6.53 13.23
N LEU A 445 13.69 -5.26 13.08
CA LEU A 445 13.94 -4.47 11.88
C LEU A 445 15.08 -3.50 12.16
N GLN A 446 16.13 -3.58 11.36
CA GLN A 446 17.20 -2.60 11.31
C GLN A 446 17.26 -2.01 9.89
N MET A 447 17.36 -0.68 9.81
CA MET A 447 17.40 0.01 8.52
C MET A 447 18.32 1.23 8.60
N VAL A 448 19.12 1.42 7.56
CA VAL A 448 19.90 2.63 7.35
C VAL A 448 19.36 3.33 6.13
N ILE A 449 18.95 4.58 6.29
CA ILE A 449 18.43 5.44 5.22
C ILE A 449 19.41 6.57 5.00
N GLU A 450 19.72 6.86 3.75
CA GLU A 450 20.62 7.96 3.38
C GLU A 450 19.98 8.77 2.25
N GLU A 451 19.92 10.10 2.44
CA GLU A 451 19.44 11.04 1.42
C GLU A 451 20.56 11.99 1.02
N ARG A 452 20.65 12.29 -0.25
CA ARG A 452 21.75 13.06 -0.86
C ARG A 452 21.18 14.21 -1.67
N LEU A 453 21.74 15.38 -1.44
CA LEU A 453 21.58 16.58 -2.26
C LEU A 453 22.95 17.00 -2.77
N MET A 454 23.19 16.89 -4.08
CA MET A 454 24.46 17.20 -4.71
C MET A 454 24.66 18.71 -4.84
N ASN A 455 25.89 19.17 -4.73
CA ASN A 455 26.26 20.58 -4.97
C ASN A 455 25.76 21.06 -6.35
N GLY A 456 25.18 22.26 -6.39
CA GLY A 456 24.58 22.82 -7.59
C GLY A 456 23.11 22.43 -7.79
N SER A 457 22.50 21.76 -6.82
CA SER A 457 21.04 21.56 -6.80
C SER A 457 20.31 22.88 -6.60
N LEU A 458 19.05 22.91 -7.04
CA LEU A 458 18.11 23.96 -6.68
C LEU A 458 18.09 24.13 -5.15
N PRO A 459 18.12 25.37 -4.63
CA PRO A 459 17.99 25.62 -3.19
C PRO A 459 16.68 25.07 -2.63
N GLN A 460 16.76 24.16 -1.71
CA GLN A 460 15.63 23.55 -1.03
C GLN A 460 15.89 23.39 0.46
N VAL A 461 14.82 23.26 1.25
CA VAL A 461 14.95 22.96 2.67
C VAL A 461 15.63 21.60 2.84
N PHE A 462 16.81 21.63 3.43
CA PHE A 462 17.59 20.43 3.73
C PHE A 462 18.29 20.59 5.08
N GLY A 463 18.08 19.63 5.96
CA GLY A 463 18.60 19.70 7.31
C GLY A 463 17.54 20.03 8.36
N ALA A 464 17.95 19.94 9.62
CA ALA A 464 17.04 20.12 10.77
C ALA A 464 16.75 21.59 11.09
N SER A 465 17.55 22.53 10.61
CA SER A 465 17.36 23.97 10.81
C SER A 465 16.22 24.56 9.96
N GLY A 466 15.75 23.83 8.94
CA GLY A 466 14.74 24.34 8.01
C GLY A 466 15.26 25.40 7.02
N LEU A 467 16.56 25.56 6.89
CA LEU A 467 17.18 26.50 5.96
C LEU A 467 17.36 25.86 4.57
N ASN A 468 17.26 26.70 3.54
CA ASN A 468 17.56 26.28 2.18
C ASN A 468 19.04 25.99 2.01
N ALA A 469 19.36 24.89 1.34
CA ALA A 469 20.69 24.50 0.94
C ALA A 469 20.70 23.99 -0.51
N THR A 470 21.86 24.09 -1.16
CA THR A 470 22.11 23.59 -2.53
C THR A 470 22.89 22.28 -2.54
N SER A 471 23.17 21.74 -1.37
CA SER A 471 23.80 20.44 -1.15
C SER A 471 23.55 19.96 0.26
N GLY A 472 23.62 18.64 0.48
CA GLY A 472 23.37 18.09 1.80
C GLY A 472 23.49 16.58 1.86
N TYR A 473 23.52 16.06 3.08
CA TYR A 473 23.49 14.64 3.39
C TYR A 473 22.75 14.39 4.70
N SER A 474 21.83 13.46 4.68
CA SER A 474 21.18 12.98 5.90
C SER A 474 21.30 11.48 6.06
N ARG A 475 21.28 11.03 7.30
CA ARG A 475 21.33 9.61 7.66
C ARG A 475 20.38 9.32 8.81
N THR A 476 19.53 8.31 8.59
CA THR A 476 18.64 7.77 9.61
C THR A 476 19.01 6.32 9.89
N ASN A 477 19.30 5.99 11.14
CA ASN A 477 19.37 4.61 11.62
C ASN A 477 18.05 4.30 12.32
N VAL A 478 17.35 3.26 11.86
CA VAL A 478 16.08 2.79 12.40
C VAL A 478 16.28 1.42 13.01
N LYS A 479 15.81 1.24 14.24
CA LYS A 479 15.73 -0.06 14.88
C LYS A 479 14.41 -0.22 15.60
N ASN A 480 13.64 -1.22 15.17
CA ASN A 480 12.35 -1.57 15.77
C ASN A 480 12.38 -3.04 16.15
N THR A 481 12.23 -3.33 17.44
CA THR A 481 12.23 -4.70 17.97
C THR A 481 10.92 -4.99 18.67
N GLU A 482 10.26 -6.08 18.31
CA GLU A 482 9.08 -6.58 19.00
C GLU A 482 9.31 -8.01 19.50
N MET A 483 8.98 -8.27 20.76
CA MET A 483 9.00 -9.60 21.38
C MET A 483 7.61 -9.92 21.92
N ASN A 484 7.13 -11.12 21.61
CA ASN A 484 5.88 -11.64 22.18
C ASN A 484 6.15 -12.99 22.83
N PHE A 485 5.66 -13.17 24.05
CA PHE A 485 5.65 -14.44 24.75
C PHE A 485 4.21 -14.82 25.09
N ASP A 486 3.76 -15.96 24.59
CA ASP A 486 2.47 -16.55 24.87
C ASP A 486 2.65 -17.84 25.66
N LEU A 487 1.86 -18.01 26.72
CA LEU A 487 1.73 -19.26 27.45
C LEU A 487 0.25 -19.56 27.67
N PHE A 488 -0.23 -20.68 27.12
CA PHE A 488 -1.63 -21.04 27.25
C PHE A 488 -1.83 -22.54 27.38
N ALA A 489 -2.87 -22.92 28.11
CA ALA A 489 -3.40 -24.26 28.16
C ALA A 489 -4.56 -24.40 27.17
N ASN A 490 -4.61 -25.52 26.46
CA ASN A 490 -5.75 -25.90 25.63
C ASN A 490 -6.44 -27.11 26.23
N TYR A 491 -7.77 -27.13 26.18
CA TYR A 491 -8.56 -28.23 26.72
C TYR A 491 -9.66 -28.61 25.72
N LYS A 492 -10.02 -29.91 25.72
CA LYS A 492 -11.14 -30.48 25.00
C LYS A 492 -11.75 -31.61 25.81
N ILE A 493 -12.98 -31.46 26.24
CA ILE A 493 -13.68 -32.38 27.16
C ILE A 493 -15.01 -32.72 26.53
N ASP A 494 -15.29 -33.98 26.36
CA ASP A 494 -16.61 -34.50 26.01
C ASP A 494 -17.38 -34.75 27.33
N ILE A 495 -18.30 -33.82 27.67
CA ILE A 495 -19.10 -33.90 28.90
C ILE A 495 -20.12 -35.03 28.76
N THR A 496 -20.73 -35.14 27.59
CA THR A 496 -21.58 -36.24 27.15
C THR A 496 -21.27 -36.58 25.70
N PRO A 497 -21.79 -37.69 25.16
CA PRO A 497 -21.62 -37.97 23.71
C PRO A 497 -22.15 -36.84 22.79
N ASP A 498 -23.12 -36.06 23.28
CA ASP A 498 -23.75 -34.97 22.55
C ASP A 498 -23.17 -33.58 22.85
N LEU A 499 -22.44 -33.42 23.97
CA LEU A 499 -21.94 -32.13 24.43
C LEU A 499 -20.43 -32.16 24.65
N ASN A 500 -19.70 -31.39 23.83
CA ASN A 500 -18.28 -31.16 24.03
C ASN A 500 -18.01 -29.71 24.46
N VAL A 501 -16.94 -29.53 25.22
CA VAL A 501 -16.41 -28.21 25.61
C VAL A 501 -14.94 -28.17 25.28
N SER A 502 -14.52 -27.13 24.58
CA SER A 502 -13.11 -26.93 24.28
C SER A 502 -12.73 -25.45 24.43
N GLY A 503 -11.47 -25.16 24.60
CA GLY A 503 -11.03 -23.77 24.68
C GLY A 503 -9.57 -23.65 25.06
N ILE A 504 -9.18 -22.41 25.38
CA ILE A 504 -7.86 -22.06 25.86
C ILE A 504 -7.97 -21.10 27.04
N ALA A 505 -6.96 -21.13 27.91
CA ALA A 505 -6.75 -20.11 28.93
C ALA A 505 -5.25 -19.83 29.02
N GLY A 506 -4.87 -18.55 29.04
CA GLY A 506 -3.46 -18.20 28.98
C GLY A 506 -3.18 -16.72 29.18
N GLY A 507 -1.92 -16.37 28.97
CA GLY A 507 -1.44 -15.01 29.04
C GLY A 507 -0.42 -14.71 27.92
N ASN A 508 -0.32 -13.43 27.61
CA ASN A 508 0.63 -12.88 26.64
C ASN A 508 1.38 -11.71 27.26
N VAL A 509 2.66 -11.61 26.96
CA VAL A 509 3.49 -10.42 27.25
C VAL A 509 4.12 -9.95 25.96
N ARG A 510 3.82 -8.72 25.56
CA ARG A 510 4.39 -8.03 24.40
C ARG A 510 5.27 -6.88 24.84
N ARG A 511 6.50 -6.85 24.35
CA ARG A 511 7.43 -5.73 24.48
C ARG A 511 7.79 -5.17 23.11
N ASN A 512 7.68 -3.86 22.95
CA ASN A 512 8.12 -3.15 21.75
C ASN A 512 9.21 -2.14 22.15
N LEU A 513 10.24 -2.02 21.29
CA LEU A 513 11.32 -1.06 21.39
C LEU A 513 11.48 -0.36 20.03
N VAL A 514 11.47 0.97 20.04
CA VAL A 514 11.85 1.83 18.92
C VAL A 514 13.10 2.58 19.34
N ASP A 515 14.14 2.53 18.51
CA ASP A 515 15.45 3.16 18.76
C ASP A 515 15.98 3.73 17.45
N ASN A 516 15.67 5.00 17.18
CA ASN A 516 15.99 5.66 15.92
C ASN A 516 16.90 6.85 16.17
N VAL A 517 17.86 7.05 15.26
CA VAL A 517 18.77 8.21 15.26
C VAL A 517 18.78 8.85 13.88
N PHE A 518 18.47 10.14 13.80
CA PHE A 518 18.54 10.95 12.60
C PHE A 518 19.60 12.04 12.75
N ALA A 519 20.48 12.16 11.76
CA ALA A 519 21.47 13.23 11.68
C ALA A 519 21.52 13.80 10.26
N THR A 520 21.83 15.09 10.14
CA THR A 520 21.88 15.80 8.87
C THR A 520 22.96 16.86 8.87
N THR A 521 23.48 17.19 7.69
CA THR A 521 24.34 18.36 7.47
C THR A 521 23.50 19.64 7.51
N GLU A 522 24.11 20.74 7.87
CA GLU A 522 23.52 22.06 7.94
C GLU A 522 24.23 23.05 7.00
N GLY A 523 23.45 23.79 6.19
CA GLY A 523 23.99 24.79 5.25
C GLY A 523 24.75 24.24 4.05
N GLY A 524 24.70 22.92 3.83
CA GLY A 524 25.31 22.25 2.69
C GLY A 524 26.56 21.41 3.02
N LEU A 525 27.27 20.99 1.96
CA LEU A 525 28.50 20.20 2.03
C LEU A 525 29.71 21.09 1.80
N SER A 526 30.68 21.08 2.71
CA SER A 526 31.93 21.83 2.59
C SER A 526 32.79 21.34 1.41
N LYS A 527 32.88 20.04 1.21
CA LYS A 527 33.51 19.39 0.06
C LYS A 527 32.46 18.78 -0.84
N PRO A 528 32.33 19.27 -2.10
CA PRO A 528 31.36 18.72 -3.05
C PRO A 528 31.46 17.20 -3.22
N GLY A 529 30.32 16.51 -3.25
CA GLY A 529 30.26 15.09 -3.50
C GLY A 529 30.73 14.16 -2.37
N LEU A 530 31.23 14.70 -1.25
CA LEU A 530 31.55 13.92 -0.05
C LEU A 530 30.34 13.87 0.87
N PHE A 531 29.56 12.80 0.78
CA PHE A 531 28.35 12.58 1.58
C PHE A 531 28.69 11.99 2.95
N ALA A 532 28.92 12.86 3.91
CA ALA A 532 29.22 12.53 5.30
C ALA A 532 28.69 13.63 6.24
N ILE A 533 28.19 13.24 7.40
CA ILE A 533 27.65 14.20 8.41
C ILE A 533 28.75 15.19 8.85
N SER A 534 29.98 14.71 8.96
CA SER A 534 31.16 15.54 9.31
C SER A 534 31.55 16.56 8.23
N ASN A 535 30.99 16.47 7.02
CA ASN A 535 31.25 17.38 5.91
C ASN A 535 30.27 18.55 5.84
N SER A 536 29.63 18.88 6.93
CA SER A 536 28.66 19.98 7.04
C SER A 536 29.37 21.35 6.95
N VAL A 537 28.76 22.31 6.23
CA VAL A 537 29.24 23.70 6.14
C VAL A 537 29.11 24.42 7.48
N ARG A 538 27.98 24.21 8.17
CA ARG A 538 27.72 24.78 9.51
C ARG A 538 27.78 23.67 10.55
N SER A 539 27.88 24.03 11.81
CA SER A 539 27.72 23.08 12.92
C SER A 539 26.36 22.40 12.82
N ILE A 540 26.37 21.07 12.89
CA ILE A 540 25.14 20.29 12.88
C ILE A 540 24.35 20.54 14.17
N LEU A 541 23.02 20.50 14.07
CA LEU A 541 22.16 20.39 15.25
C LEU A 541 22.34 19.02 15.91
N PRO A 542 22.06 18.90 17.22
CA PRO A 542 22.06 17.60 17.88
C PRO A 542 21.24 16.57 17.09
N PRO A 543 21.75 15.35 16.94
CA PRO A 543 20.97 14.29 16.30
C PRO A 543 19.60 14.11 16.95
N ASP A 544 18.61 13.79 16.14
CA ASP A 544 17.26 13.50 16.62
C ASP A 544 17.17 12.04 17.05
N GLU A 545 17.11 11.80 18.35
CA GLU A 545 17.05 10.46 18.93
C GLU A 545 15.62 10.17 19.39
N THR A 546 15.07 9.03 18.94
CA THR A 546 13.80 8.50 19.41
C THR A 546 14.05 7.17 20.10
N TYR A 547 13.85 7.12 21.41
CA TYR A 547 13.96 5.92 22.21
C TYR A 547 12.65 5.67 22.96
N ALA A 548 11.88 4.67 22.49
CA ALA A 548 10.56 4.40 23.04
C ALA A 548 10.38 2.92 23.36
N LYS A 549 9.88 2.65 24.55
CA LYS A 549 9.51 1.29 24.99
C LYS A 549 8.05 1.23 25.37
N SER A 550 7.40 0.13 25.00
CA SER A 550 6.06 -0.19 25.52
C SER A 550 5.97 -1.65 25.94
N LEU A 551 5.13 -1.89 26.92
CA LEU A 551 4.81 -3.22 27.45
C LEU A 551 3.30 -3.37 27.52
N THR A 552 2.78 -4.47 26.97
CA THR A 552 1.41 -4.90 27.15
C THR A 552 1.42 -6.32 27.74
N SER A 553 0.74 -6.53 28.85
CA SER A 553 0.52 -7.86 29.45
C SER A 553 -0.97 -8.18 29.44
N SER A 554 -1.29 -9.43 29.16
CA SER A 554 -2.67 -9.84 28.89
C SER A 554 -2.96 -11.18 29.55
N LEU A 555 -4.21 -11.34 29.98
CA LEU A 555 -4.79 -12.64 30.35
C LEU A 555 -6.03 -12.85 29.46
N TYR A 556 -6.22 -14.08 28.99
CA TYR A 556 -7.36 -14.40 28.13
C TYR A 556 -7.84 -15.84 28.37
N ALA A 557 -9.13 -16.04 28.13
CA ALA A 557 -9.75 -17.35 28.14
C ALA A 557 -10.81 -17.45 27.05
N THR A 558 -10.95 -18.65 26.50
CA THR A 558 -12.07 -18.99 25.60
C THR A 558 -12.73 -20.28 26.01
N ALA A 559 -14.03 -20.37 25.80
CA ALA A 559 -14.80 -21.60 25.93
C ALA A 559 -15.69 -21.77 24.71
N SER A 560 -15.65 -22.93 24.10
CA SER A 560 -16.47 -23.31 22.95
C SER A 560 -17.31 -24.52 23.34
N PHE A 561 -18.62 -24.38 23.28
CA PHE A 561 -19.61 -25.41 23.56
C PHE A 561 -20.14 -25.94 22.24
N GLY A 562 -19.97 -27.24 21.98
CA GLY A 562 -20.52 -27.92 20.80
C GLY A 562 -21.59 -28.92 21.23
N PHE A 563 -22.82 -28.73 20.72
CA PHE A 563 -23.94 -29.64 21.00
C PHE A 563 -24.35 -30.41 19.74
N LYS A 564 -24.24 -31.71 19.75
CA LYS A 564 -24.58 -32.67 18.67
C LYS A 564 -23.90 -32.35 17.32
N ASN A 565 -22.80 -31.60 17.30
CA ASN A 565 -22.18 -31.05 16.11
C ASN A 565 -23.11 -30.16 15.26
N VAL A 566 -24.19 -29.65 15.86
CA VAL A 566 -25.22 -28.82 15.21
C VAL A 566 -25.18 -27.39 15.70
N LEU A 567 -25.05 -27.20 17.02
CA LEU A 567 -24.98 -25.88 17.65
C LEU A 567 -23.62 -25.68 18.29
N TYR A 568 -23.00 -24.55 17.97
CA TYR A 568 -21.75 -24.12 18.64
C TYR A 568 -21.95 -22.73 19.23
N VAL A 569 -21.49 -22.55 20.46
CA VAL A 569 -21.49 -21.26 21.15
C VAL A 569 -20.10 -21.04 21.72
N ASP A 570 -19.44 -19.96 21.32
CA ASP A 570 -18.11 -19.60 21.83
C ASP A 570 -18.19 -18.33 22.67
N GLY A 571 -17.48 -18.30 23.79
CA GLY A 571 -17.22 -17.12 24.59
C GLY A 571 -15.72 -16.85 24.69
N THR A 572 -15.33 -15.59 24.58
CA THR A 572 -13.95 -15.12 24.80
C THR A 572 -13.96 -13.97 25.80
N TYR A 573 -13.04 -13.99 26.75
CA TYR A 573 -12.78 -12.88 27.66
C TYR A 573 -11.28 -12.59 27.70
N ARG A 574 -10.94 -11.30 27.64
CA ARG A 574 -9.54 -10.84 27.68
C ARG A 574 -9.41 -9.59 28.53
N VAL A 575 -8.32 -9.50 29.27
CA VAL A 575 -7.90 -8.33 30.05
C VAL A 575 -6.51 -7.94 29.57
N ASP A 576 -6.33 -6.70 29.14
CA ASP A 576 -5.05 -6.12 28.75
C ASP A 576 -4.62 -5.05 29.75
N ARG A 577 -3.30 -4.97 29.98
CA ARG A 577 -2.66 -3.92 30.74
C ARG A 577 -1.56 -3.29 29.90
N SER A 578 -1.73 -2.02 29.51
CA SER A 578 -0.80 -1.29 28.63
C SER A 578 -0.02 -0.22 29.38
N SER A 579 1.29 -0.17 29.17
CA SER A 579 2.15 0.90 29.72
C SER A 579 1.92 2.28 29.07
N ASN A 580 1.14 2.34 27.99
CA ASN A 580 0.87 3.59 27.25
C ASN A 580 -0.35 4.36 27.79
N LEU A 581 -1.03 3.80 28.79
CA LEU A 581 -2.16 4.43 29.48
C LEU A 581 -1.81 4.76 30.93
N PRO A 582 -2.48 5.75 31.55
CA PRO A 582 -2.24 6.13 32.94
C PRO A 582 -2.63 4.99 33.87
N LYS A 583 -1.96 4.90 35.00
CA LYS A 583 -2.08 3.78 35.95
C LYS A 583 -3.53 3.45 36.32
N GLU A 584 -4.36 4.46 36.39
CA GLU A 584 -5.79 4.37 36.78
C GLU A 584 -6.64 3.73 35.65
N ASN A 585 -6.19 3.84 34.37
CA ASN A 585 -6.91 3.39 33.18
C ASN A 585 -6.11 2.39 32.32
N ASN A 586 -4.96 1.90 32.81
CA ASN A 586 -4.08 1.05 32.01
C ASN A 586 -4.54 -0.40 31.88
N THR A 587 -5.50 -0.82 32.70
CA THR A 587 -6.08 -2.15 32.67
C THR A 587 -7.51 -2.06 32.15
N TYR A 588 -7.81 -2.80 31.10
CA TYR A 588 -9.12 -2.80 30.46
C TYR A 588 -9.43 -4.18 29.93
N ASP A 589 -10.70 -4.50 29.95
CA ASP A 589 -11.24 -5.79 29.55
C ASP A 589 -12.17 -5.68 28.36
N TYR A 590 -12.35 -6.81 27.68
CA TYR A 590 -13.29 -6.96 26.59
C TYR A 590 -13.63 -8.42 26.35
N TYR A 591 -14.76 -8.64 25.66
CA TYR A 591 -15.31 -9.96 25.46
C TYR A 591 -15.93 -10.13 24.07
N SER A 592 -16.08 -11.40 23.67
CA SER A 592 -16.89 -11.76 22.52
C SER A 592 -17.75 -12.99 22.83
N VAL A 593 -18.93 -13.02 22.21
CA VAL A 593 -19.82 -14.18 22.19
C VAL A 593 -20.18 -14.45 20.74
N THR A 594 -20.03 -15.70 20.32
CA THR A 594 -20.37 -16.11 18.95
C THR A 594 -21.21 -17.37 18.96
N GLY A 595 -22.13 -17.48 18.00
CA GLY A 595 -22.99 -18.65 17.82
C GLY A 595 -23.00 -19.12 16.37
N SER A 596 -23.07 -20.43 16.17
CA SER A 596 -23.19 -21.07 14.86
C SER A 596 -24.17 -22.23 14.93
N LEU A 597 -25.17 -22.25 14.06
CA LEU A 597 -26.18 -23.29 13.95
C LEU A 597 -26.16 -23.92 12.55
N ILE A 598 -25.99 -25.24 12.50
CA ILE A 598 -25.92 -26.00 11.26
C ILE A 598 -27.34 -26.46 10.88
N LEU A 599 -27.98 -25.69 10.01
CA LEU A 599 -29.37 -25.95 9.59
C LEU A 599 -29.48 -27.17 8.67
N SER A 600 -28.44 -27.54 7.94
CA SER A 600 -28.43 -28.75 7.11
C SER A 600 -28.54 -30.06 7.92
N GLU A 601 -28.38 -30.01 9.25
CA GLU A 601 -28.69 -31.19 10.08
C GLU A 601 -30.17 -31.40 10.27
N PHE A 602 -30.99 -30.35 10.15
CA PHE A 602 -32.45 -30.42 10.25
C PHE A 602 -33.12 -30.51 8.87
N VAL A 603 -32.51 -29.87 7.84
CA VAL A 603 -33.08 -29.82 6.47
C VAL A 603 -32.23 -30.74 5.59
N LYS A 604 -32.69 -31.97 5.39
CA LYS A 604 -32.03 -32.97 4.54
C LYS A 604 -32.65 -32.98 3.14
N GLN A 605 -32.01 -32.24 2.21
CA GLN A 605 -32.41 -32.17 0.81
C GLN A 605 -31.25 -32.63 -0.09
N PRO A 606 -31.51 -33.43 -1.16
CA PRO A 606 -30.44 -33.95 -2.04
C PRO A 606 -29.61 -32.86 -2.72
N TRP A 607 -30.14 -31.65 -2.93
CA TRP A 607 -29.48 -30.51 -3.53
C TRP A 607 -28.74 -29.63 -2.52
N LEU A 608 -29.03 -29.74 -1.22
CA LEU A 608 -28.43 -28.99 -0.14
C LEU A 608 -27.26 -29.77 0.47
N SER A 609 -26.05 -29.32 0.26
CA SER A 609 -24.84 -29.98 0.79
C SER A 609 -24.49 -29.50 2.21
N PHE A 610 -24.70 -28.20 2.47
CA PHE A 610 -24.39 -27.57 3.75
C PHE A 610 -25.22 -26.29 3.91
N TRP A 611 -25.70 -26.00 5.14
CA TRP A 611 -26.35 -24.74 5.47
C TRP A 611 -26.11 -24.38 6.92
N LYS A 612 -25.55 -23.20 7.16
CA LYS A 612 -25.20 -22.66 8.45
C LYS A 612 -25.65 -21.21 8.59
N VAL A 613 -26.17 -20.85 9.77
CA VAL A 613 -26.34 -19.45 10.18
C VAL A 613 -25.42 -19.18 11.36
N ARG A 614 -24.94 -17.94 11.45
CA ARG A 614 -24.03 -17.50 12.50
C ARG A 614 -24.38 -16.11 12.99
N GLY A 615 -23.98 -15.79 14.22
CA GLY A 615 -24.11 -14.46 14.78
C GLY A 615 -23.06 -14.23 15.86
N ASN A 616 -22.62 -13.00 16.00
CA ASN A 616 -21.69 -12.64 17.05
C ASN A 616 -21.88 -11.21 17.57
N TYR A 617 -21.41 -11.02 18.78
CA TYR A 617 -21.20 -9.73 19.41
C TYR A 617 -19.82 -9.69 20.03
N ALA A 618 -19.08 -8.62 19.80
CA ALA A 618 -17.77 -8.44 20.38
C ALA A 618 -17.50 -6.99 20.79
N GLU A 619 -16.71 -6.84 21.83
CA GLU A 619 -16.11 -5.56 22.22
C GLU A 619 -14.59 -5.71 22.23
N VAL A 620 -13.84 -4.67 21.76
CA VAL A 620 -12.38 -4.61 21.78
C VAL A 620 -11.94 -3.24 22.26
N GLY A 621 -10.99 -3.21 23.20
CA GLY A 621 -10.33 -2.00 23.66
C GLY A 621 -9.01 -1.77 22.93
N SER A 622 -8.57 -0.52 22.82
CA SER A 622 -7.30 -0.14 22.23
C SER A 622 -6.63 0.97 23.02
N SER A 623 -5.32 0.84 23.27
CA SER A 623 -4.50 1.84 23.94
C SER A 623 -4.02 2.94 22.97
N THR A 624 -3.08 3.76 23.39
CA THR A 624 -2.45 4.81 22.59
C THR A 624 -0.98 4.51 22.31
N THR A 625 -0.33 5.38 21.56
CA THR A 625 1.12 5.34 21.30
C THR A 625 1.91 5.89 22.50
N ASN A 626 3.23 5.70 22.51
CA ASN A 626 4.11 6.17 23.57
C ASN A 626 4.09 7.69 23.74
N TYR A 627 4.42 8.17 24.96
CA TYR A 627 4.62 9.58 25.29
C TYR A 627 3.41 10.49 25.05
N ARG A 628 2.19 9.99 25.32
CA ARG A 628 0.94 10.77 25.22
C ARG A 628 0.43 11.28 26.56
N LEU A 629 1.01 10.80 27.67
CA LEU A 629 0.56 11.11 29.02
C LEU A 629 1.29 12.30 29.64
N VAL A 630 2.50 12.60 29.16
CA VAL A 630 3.37 13.67 29.66
C VAL A 630 3.97 14.45 28.51
N ASN A 631 4.16 15.76 28.69
CA ASN A 631 4.85 16.57 27.73
C ASN A 631 6.37 16.37 27.86
N THR A 632 7.03 16.13 26.75
CA THR A 632 8.48 16.04 26.63
C THR A 632 9.00 17.17 25.75
N PHE A 633 10.07 17.82 26.19
CA PHE A 633 10.73 18.89 25.47
C PHE A 633 11.97 18.33 24.75
N LYS A 634 12.13 18.67 23.48
CA LYS A 634 13.25 18.21 22.64
C LYS A 634 14.40 19.19 22.74
N ALA A 635 15.59 18.72 23.12
CA ALA A 635 16.79 19.55 23.14
C ALA A 635 17.23 19.93 21.73
N ARG A 636 17.59 21.22 21.54
CA ARG A 636 18.10 21.79 20.29
C ARG A 636 19.58 22.13 20.35
N GLY A 637 20.24 21.90 21.47
CA GLY A 637 21.57 22.38 21.76
C GLY A 637 21.61 23.78 22.35
N GLU A 638 22.75 24.23 22.84
CA GLU A 638 22.95 25.56 23.45
C GLU A 638 21.97 25.91 24.56
N GLY A 639 21.42 24.92 25.25
CA GLY A 639 20.43 25.11 26.31
C GLY A 639 19.00 25.42 25.81
N LEU A 640 18.74 25.33 24.51
CA LEU A 640 17.41 25.54 23.91
C LEU A 640 16.62 24.25 23.88
N PHE A 641 15.28 24.39 24.02
CA PHE A 641 14.34 23.29 23.97
C PHE A 641 13.13 23.65 23.12
N ASP A 642 12.69 22.68 22.27
CA ASP A 642 11.43 22.82 21.56
C ASP A 642 10.26 22.41 22.45
N GLN A 643 9.23 23.21 22.44
CA GLN A 643 7.94 22.85 23.03
C GLN A 643 7.21 21.85 22.14
N PRO A 644 6.60 20.79 22.69
CA PRO A 644 5.84 19.84 21.88
C PRO A 644 4.58 20.51 21.28
N PHE A 645 4.20 20.07 20.08
CA PHE A 645 3.02 20.60 19.40
C PHE A 645 1.70 20.29 20.11
N PHE A 646 1.63 19.18 20.86
CA PHE A 646 0.43 18.75 21.54
C PHE A 646 0.57 18.85 23.06
N LEU A 647 -0.50 19.20 23.73
CA LEU A 647 -0.65 19.08 25.16
C LEU A 647 -1.04 17.64 25.48
N ALA A 648 -0.21 16.97 26.27
CA ALA A 648 -0.44 15.60 26.73
C ALA A 648 -1.63 15.52 27.68
N ASN A 649 -2.25 14.35 27.79
CA ASN A 649 -3.36 14.11 28.70
C ASN A 649 -3.07 12.95 29.66
N PRO A 650 -2.84 13.23 30.96
CA PRO A 650 -2.58 12.18 31.94
C PRO A 650 -3.81 11.34 32.29
N ASN A 651 -5.00 11.70 31.80
CA ASN A 651 -6.27 11.04 32.12
C ASN A 651 -6.84 10.22 30.96
N LEU A 652 -6.01 9.87 29.96
CA LEU A 652 -6.47 9.10 28.81
C LEU A 652 -7.07 7.75 29.22
N ARG A 653 -8.15 7.39 28.52
CA ARG A 653 -8.82 6.09 28.63
C ARG A 653 -8.61 5.28 27.34
N PRO A 654 -8.76 3.94 27.37
CA PRO A 654 -8.72 3.15 26.15
C PRO A 654 -9.89 3.52 25.21
N GLN A 655 -9.61 3.56 23.92
CA GLN A 655 -10.63 3.60 22.88
C GLN A 655 -11.39 2.27 22.87
N ARG A 656 -12.68 2.27 22.52
CA ARG A 656 -13.52 1.07 22.46
C ARG A 656 -14.21 0.92 21.11
N SER A 657 -14.31 -0.32 20.63
CA SER A 657 -15.03 -0.69 19.42
C SER A 657 -15.98 -1.85 19.73
N LYS A 658 -17.27 -1.72 19.36
CA LYS A 658 -18.32 -2.72 19.51
C LYS A 658 -18.77 -3.18 18.13
N GLU A 659 -18.91 -4.47 17.94
CA GLU A 659 -19.36 -5.03 16.67
C GLU A 659 -20.45 -6.10 16.89
N THR A 660 -21.45 -6.06 16.00
CA THR A 660 -22.48 -7.10 15.87
C THR A 660 -22.46 -7.60 14.43
N GLU A 661 -22.46 -8.90 14.24
CA GLU A 661 -22.48 -9.53 12.91
C GLU A 661 -23.52 -10.66 12.88
N PHE A 662 -24.23 -10.77 11.75
CA PHE A 662 -25.02 -11.93 11.38
C PHE A 662 -24.58 -12.43 10.02
N GLY A 663 -24.53 -13.74 9.85
CA GLY A 663 -24.12 -14.32 8.58
C GLY A 663 -24.80 -15.66 8.28
N MET A 664 -24.74 -16.02 6.99
CA MET A 664 -25.26 -17.28 6.49
C MET A 664 -24.30 -17.85 5.44
N GLU A 665 -24.00 -19.13 5.57
CA GLU A 665 -23.22 -19.88 4.58
C GLU A 665 -24.04 -21.07 4.10
N ALA A 666 -24.14 -21.27 2.77
CA ALA A 666 -24.78 -22.44 2.21
C ALA A 666 -24.01 -22.99 1.01
N GLN A 667 -24.08 -24.31 0.82
CA GLN A 667 -23.46 -25.03 -0.27
C GLN A 667 -24.48 -26.00 -0.88
N PHE A 668 -24.50 -26.05 -2.21
CA PHE A 668 -25.48 -26.78 -2.99
C PHE A 668 -24.81 -27.73 -3.98
N PHE A 669 -25.57 -28.74 -4.43
CA PHE A 669 -25.23 -29.64 -5.53
C PHE A 669 -23.85 -30.32 -5.34
N LYS A 670 -23.64 -30.96 -4.17
CA LYS A 670 -22.36 -31.58 -3.78
C LYS A 670 -21.20 -30.56 -3.79
N ASN A 671 -21.42 -29.39 -3.15
CA ASN A 671 -20.48 -28.29 -3.03
C ASN A 671 -20.09 -27.62 -4.37
N ARG A 672 -20.92 -27.77 -5.43
CA ARG A 672 -20.66 -27.11 -6.72
C ARG A 672 -21.04 -25.64 -6.77
N LEU A 673 -21.93 -25.21 -5.91
CA LEU A 673 -22.31 -23.80 -5.72
C LEU A 673 -22.32 -23.51 -4.23
N GLY A 674 -21.65 -22.47 -3.82
CA GLY A 674 -21.63 -21.99 -2.44
C GLY A 674 -21.80 -20.49 -2.37
N PHE A 675 -22.42 -20.01 -1.29
CA PHE A 675 -22.42 -18.59 -0.96
C PHE A 675 -22.19 -18.37 0.55
N ASP A 676 -21.58 -17.26 0.87
CA ASP A 676 -21.43 -16.73 2.22
C ASP A 676 -21.87 -15.26 2.21
N VAL A 677 -22.79 -14.91 3.10
CA VAL A 677 -23.29 -13.54 3.28
C VAL A 677 -23.13 -13.14 4.72
N ALA A 678 -22.60 -11.94 4.96
CA ALA A 678 -22.49 -11.35 6.29
C ALA A 678 -23.02 -9.90 6.27
N ILE A 679 -23.77 -9.54 7.31
CA ILE A 679 -24.16 -8.16 7.62
C ILE A 679 -23.58 -7.79 8.97
N TYR A 680 -23.07 -6.57 9.09
CA TYR A 680 -22.42 -6.13 10.31
C TYR A 680 -22.69 -4.67 10.64
N LYS A 681 -22.55 -4.35 11.92
CA LYS A 681 -22.53 -2.98 12.43
C LYS A 681 -21.40 -2.86 13.47
N THR A 682 -20.51 -1.89 13.27
CA THR A 682 -19.42 -1.57 14.19
C THR A 682 -19.56 -0.14 14.67
N ARG A 683 -19.36 0.10 15.95
CA ARG A 683 -19.34 1.42 16.60
C ARG A 683 -18.04 1.59 17.35
N THR A 684 -17.27 2.62 16.99
CA THR A 684 -16.03 2.98 17.69
C THR A 684 -16.22 4.33 18.39
N PHE A 685 -15.90 4.39 19.68
CA PHE A 685 -16.11 5.56 20.52
C PHE A 685 -14.96 5.75 21.52
N ASP A 686 -14.96 6.87 22.26
CA ASP A 686 -13.85 7.28 23.14
C ASP A 686 -12.49 7.30 22.41
N GLN A 687 -12.49 7.71 21.13
CA GLN A 687 -11.28 7.71 20.32
C GLN A 687 -10.26 8.71 20.86
N ILE A 688 -8.98 8.38 20.79
CA ILE A 688 -7.89 9.26 21.25
C ILE A 688 -7.46 10.13 20.07
N ILE A 689 -7.82 11.41 20.12
CA ILE A 689 -7.61 12.38 19.03
C ILE A 689 -6.95 13.67 19.51
N ASN A 690 -6.28 14.36 18.58
CA ASN A 690 -5.68 15.67 18.78
C ASN A 690 -6.68 16.76 18.42
N LEU A 691 -7.23 17.47 19.40
CA LEU A 691 -8.11 18.60 19.15
C LEU A 691 -7.31 19.91 19.04
N PRO A 692 -7.58 20.77 18.04
CA PRO A 692 -7.00 22.11 17.99
C PRO A 692 -7.33 22.92 19.25
N VAL A 693 -6.33 23.60 19.78
CA VAL A 693 -6.48 24.54 20.89
C VAL A 693 -5.94 25.91 20.51
N SER A 694 -6.34 26.94 21.25
CA SER A 694 -5.80 28.30 21.03
C SER A 694 -4.27 28.28 21.19
N SER A 695 -3.55 28.87 20.25
CA SER A 695 -2.09 29.02 20.32
C SER A 695 -1.64 29.86 21.52
N ALA A 696 -2.53 30.62 22.14
CA ALA A 696 -2.26 31.34 23.41
C ALA A 696 -1.91 30.36 24.56
N THR A 697 -2.29 29.09 24.47
CA THR A 697 -1.89 28.03 25.43
C THR A 697 -0.43 27.61 25.27
N GLY A 698 0.25 28.02 24.20
CA GLY A 698 1.56 27.54 23.81
C GLY A 698 1.55 26.18 23.07
N TYR A 699 0.40 25.54 22.91
CA TYR A 699 0.22 24.27 22.18
C TYR A 699 -0.68 24.48 20.97
N ARG A 700 -0.61 23.55 19.99
CA ARG A 700 -1.49 23.56 18.82
C ARG A 700 -2.67 22.62 18.98
N THR A 701 -2.47 21.54 19.69
CA THR A 701 -3.51 20.52 19.92
C THR A 701 -3.48 19.99 21.34
N PHE A 702 -4.60 19.43 21.78
CA PHE A 702 -4.77 18.73 23.06
C PHE A 702 -5.30 17.31 22.82
N LEU A 703 -4.69 16.32 23.45
CA LEU A 703 -5.12 14.94 23.39
C LEU A 703 -6.35 14.69 24.26
N VAL A 704 -7.40 14.13 23.68
CA VAL A 704 -8.64 13.79 24.39
C VAL A 704 -9.21 12.45 23.93
N ASN A 705 -10.02 11.83 24.82
CA ASN A 705 -10.94 10.78 24.40
C ASN A 705 -12.22 11.43 23.89
N ALA A 706 -12.47 11.33 22.59
CA ALA A 706 -13.64 11.92 21.94
C ALA A 706 -13.93 11.24 20.60
N GLY A 707 -15.12 11.51 20.09
CA GLY A 707 -15.52 11.05 18.76
C GLY A 707 -16.12 9.64 18.73
N GLN A 708 -17.12 9.51 17.87
CA GLN A 708 -17.78 8.26 17.55
C GLN A 708 -17.93 8.12 16.04
N ILE A 709 -17.58 6.94 15.51
CA ILE A 709 -17.82 6.54 14.13
C ILE A 709 -18.63 5.24 14.15
N ASP A 710 -19.71 5.23 13.38
CA ASP A 710 -20.49 4.03 13.13
C ASP A 710 -20.19 3.52 11.71
N ASN A 711 -20.02 2.21 11.56
CA ASN A 711 -19.90 1.50 10.29
C ASN A 711 -20.97 0.43 10.21
N LYS A 712 -21.59 0.27 9.04
CA LYS A 712 -22.51 -0.83 8.73
C LYS A 712 -22.24 -1.32 7.32
N GLY A 713 -22.42 -2.60 7.08
CA GLY A 713 -22.15 -3.14 5.76
C GLY A 713 -22.68 -4.54 5.52
N ILE A 714 -22.56 -4.92 4.27
CA ILE A 714 -22.90 -6.24 3.75
C ILE A 714 -21.74 -6.78 2.90
N GLU A 715 -21.45 -8.04 3.07
CA GLU A 715 -20.44 -8.80 2.32
C GLU A 715 -21.11 -10.02 1.69
N VAL A 716 -20.80 -10.29 0.44
CA VAL A 716 -21.31 -11.45 -0.32
C VAL A 716 -20.14 -12.13 -1.01
N GLN A 717 -20.02 -13.43 -0.84
CA GLN A 717 -19.10 -14.28 -1.56
C GLN A 717 -19.87 -15.41 -2.24
N LEU A 718 -19.62 -15.61 -3.54
CA LEU A 718 -20.14 -16.72 -4.32
C LEU A 718 -19.00 -17.54 -4.88
N ASN A 719 -19.08 -18.86 -4.70
CA ASN A 719 -18.12 -19.82 -5.25
C ASN A 719 -18.87 -20.84 -6.07
N GLY A 720 -18.43 -21.12 -7.28
CA GLY A 720 -19.09 -22.04 -8.16
C GLY A 720 -18.10 -22.87 -8.99
N THR A 721 -18.46 -24.13 -9.24
CA THR A 721 -17.85 -25.00 -10.23
C THR A 721 -18.92 -25.45 -11.23
N PRO A 722 -19.33 -24.56 -12.18
CA PRO A 722 -20.41 -24.85 -13.12
C PRO A 722 -20.15 -26.11 -13.95
N ILE A 723 -18.91 -26.30 -14.37
CA ILE A 723 -18.50 -27.46 -15.17
C ILE A 723 -17.34 -28.16 -14.47
N LYS A 724 -17.49 -29.45 -14.24
CA LYS A 724 -16.43 -30.34 -13.73
C LYS A 724 -16.53 -31.68 -14.43
N THR A 725 -15.57 -31.95 -15.30
CA THR A 725 -15.37 -33.24 -15.98
C THR A 725 -13.95 -33.71 -15.74
N ASP A 726 -13.61 -34.90 -16.16
CA ASP A 726 -12.24 -35.45 -16.04
C ASP A 726 -11.21 -34.59 -16.81
N LYS A 727 -11.62 -33.94 -17.89
CA LYS A 727 -10.72 -33.15 -18.76
C LYS A 727 -10.88 -31.65 -18.60
N PHE A 728 -12.02 -31.17 -18.16
CA PHE A 728 -12.30 -29.73 -18.09
C PHE A 728 -12.96 -29.36 -16.76
N THR A 729 -12.41 -28.32 -16.11
CA THR A 729 -12.99 -27.72 -14.92
C THR A 729 -13.09 -26.21 -15.14
N TRP A 730 -14.22 -25.62 -14.78
CA TRP A 730 -14.43 -24.19 -14.70
C TRP A 730 -14.85 -23.84 -13.28
N ASP A 731 -14.03 -23.00 -12.60
CA ASP A 731 -14.32 -22.44 -11.29
C ASP A 731 -14.54 -20.94 -11.42
N ILE A 732 -15.54 -20.41 -10.72
CA ILE A 732 -15.85 -18.98 -10.63
C ILE A 732 -15.96 -18.59 -9.17
N ASN A 733 -15.27 -17.49 -8.81
CA ASN A 733 -15.36 -16.85 -7.49
C ASN A 733 -15.78 -15.40 -7.68
N VAL A 734 -16.83 -14.97 -6.98
CA VAL A 734 -17.32 -13.60 -6.96
C VAL A 734 -17.33 -13.13 -5.53
N ASN A 735 -16.73 -11.98 -5.28
CA ASN A 735 -16.83 -11.29 -4.02
C ASN A 735 -17.37 -9.88 -4.24
N TRP A 736 -18.19 -9.42 -3.32
CA TRP A 736 -18.78 -8.09 -3.34
C TRP A 736 -18.99 -7.61 -1.91
N SER A 737 -18.76 -6.31 -1.68
CA SER A 737 -19.01 -5.71 -0.37
C SER A 737 -19.38 -4.24 -0.48
N LYS A 738 -20.30 -3.82 0.38
CA LYS A 738 -20.68 -2.44 0.61
C LYS A 738 -20.49 -2.09 2.07
N ASN A 739 -19.80 -0.97 2.36
CA ASN A 739 -19.64 -0.42 3.69
C ASN A 739 -20.05 1.04 3.71
N GLU A 740 -20.92 1.41 4.62
CA GLU A 740 -21.29 2.79 4.90
C GLU A 740 -20.75 3.17 6.28
N ASN A 741 -20.10 4.32 6.38
CA ASN A 741 -19.66 4.87 7.64
C ASN A 741 -20.23 6.27 7.87
N GLU A 742 -20.31 6.68 9.13
CA GLU A 742 -20.81 7.98 9.52
C GLU A 742 -20.08 8.45 10.78
N VAL A 743 -19.66 9.70 10.77
CA VAL A 743 -19.12 10.40 11.94
C VAL A 743 -20.30 10.89 12.79
N ILE A 744 -20.57 10.22 13.89
CA ILE A 744 -21.74 10.50 14.74
C ILE A 744 -21.49 11.70 15.65
N SER A 745 -20.29 11.80 16.23
CA SER A 745 -19.93 12.88 17.12
C SER A 745 -18.41 13.11 17.13
N LEU A 746 -18.02 14.30 17.49
CA LEU A 746 -16.64 14.69 17.83
C LEU A 746 -16.62 15.19 19.28
N ASN A 747 -15.71 16.07 19.66
CA ASN A 747 -15.64 16.60 21.03
C ASN A 747 -16.55 17.82 21.21
N GLY A 748 -17.44 17.80 22.20
CA GLY A 748 -18.33 18.93 22.54
C GLY A 748 -19.13 19.40 21.34
N ASN A 749 -19.03 20.69 21.02
CA ASN A 749 -19.72 21.32 19.88
C ASN A 749 -18.91 21.28 18.57
N SER A 750 -17.78 20.57 18.53
CA SER A 750 -16.98 20.45 17.30
C SER A 750 -17.74 19.64 16.25
N THR A 751 -17.90 20.20 15.06
CA THR A 751 -18.57 19.55 13.93
C THR A 751 -17.59 19.08 12.86
N ASN A 752 -16.31 19.43 12.97
CA ASN A 752 -15.29 19.11 11.98
C ASN A 752 -13.94 18.77 12.61
N TYR A 753 -13.30 17.72 12.11
CA TYR A 753 -11.94 17.31 12.48
C TYR A 753 -11.09 17.13 11.22
N LEU A 754 -9.98 17.87 11.14
CA LEU A 754 -9.03 17.81 10.01
C LEU A 754 -8.24 16.51 10.06
N LEU A 755 -8.38 15.68 9.02
CA LEU A 755 -7.63 14.43 8.84
C LEU A 755 -6.34 14.64 8.04
N ALA A 756 -6.41 15.44 6.97
CA ALA A 756 -5.27 15.79 6.12
C ALA A 756 -5.49 17.09 5.37
N SER A 757 -4.42 17.84 5.13
CA SER A 757 -4.41 19.02 4.26
C SER A 757 -3.87 18.64 2.88
N TYR A 758 -4.53 19.12 1.84
CA TYR A 758 -4.13 18.99 0.45
C TYR A 758 -3.72 20.35 -0.13
N GLN A 759 -3.26 20.36 -1.37
CA GLN A 759 -2.99 21.58 -2.10
C GLN A 759 -4.29 22.41 -2.31
N ASN A 760 -4.15 23.71 -2.60
CA ASN A 760 -5.24 24.62 -2.99
C ASN A 760 -6.36 24.81 -1.95
N ASN A 761 -6.03 24.78 -0.66
CA ASN A 761 -6.99 24.89 0.44
C ASN A 761 -8.07 23.79 0.42
N VAL A 762 -7.75 22.64 -0.14
CA VAL A 762 -8.57 21.43 -0.03
C VAL A 762 -8.08 20.61 1.15
N SER A 763 -8.98 19.93 1.82
CA SER A 763 -8.66 19.07 2.96
C SER A 763 -9.53 17.82 3.00
N MET A 764 -9.05 16.80 3.67
CA MET A 764 -9.85 15.63 4.03
C MET A 764 -10.24 15.76 5.50
N ASN A 765 -11.50 15.54 5.79
CA ASN A 765 -12.08 15.82 7.10
C ASN A 765 -12.99 14.68 7.58
N ALA A 766 -13.16 14.60 8.89
CA ALA A 766 -14.27 13.91 9.53
C ALA A 766 -15.27 15.00 9.98
N ARG A 767 -16.46 15.02 9.37
CA ARG A 767 -17.55 15.94 9.70
C ARG A 767 -18.72 15.19 10.31
N VAL A 768 -19.30 15.74 11.36
CA VAL A 768 -20.48 15.15 12.01
C VAL A 768 -21.64 15.08 11.01
N GLY A 769 -22.28 13.91 10.90
CA GLY A 769 -23.34 13.60 9.96
C GLY A 769 -22.86 13.19 8.55
N GLU A 770 -21.55 13.27 8.29
CA GLU A 770 -20.95 12.87 7.01
C GLU A 770 -20.19 11.56 7.14
N ALA A 771 -19.88 10.95 5.99
CA ALA A 771 -18.97 9.83 5.94
C ALA A 771 -17.52 10.27 6.26
N PHE A 772 -16.74 9.40 6.91
CA PHE A 772 -15.31 9.63 7.13
C PHE A 772 -14.59 9.89 5.82
N GLY A 773 -13.72 10.90 5.81
CA GLY A 773 -12.93 11.23 4.63
C GLY A 773 -13.65 12.17 3.66
N ALA A 774 -14.54 13.02 4.17
CA ALA A 774 -15.14 14.10 3.38
C ALA A 774 -14.06 15.02 2.81
N ILE A 775 -14.04 15.20 1.51
CA ILE A 775 -13.18 16.17 0.82
C ILE A 775 -13.85 17.53 0.93
N VAL A 776 -13.15 18.49 1.52
CA VAL A 776 -13.68 19.84 1.78
C VAL A 776 -12.87 20.85 0.99
N GLY A 777 -13.58 21.73 0.29
CA GLY A 777 -12.97 22.75 -0.56
C GLY A 777 -14.00 23.80 -0.99
N SER A 778 -13.77 24.42 -2.14
CA SER A 778 -14.73 25.34 -2.74
C SER A 778 -15.61 24.63 -3.76
N ASP A 779 -16.91 24.90 -3.69
CA ASP A 779 -17.94 24.52 -4.68
C ASP A 779 -18.37 25.75 -5.48
N TYR A 780 -19.18 25.54 -6.50
CA TYR A 780 -19.87 26.60 -7.22
C TYR A 780 -20.92 27.25 -6.31
N VAL A 781 -21.19 28.53 -6.58
CA VAL A 781 -22.41 29.17 -6.06
C VAL A 781 -23.54 28.82 -7.02
N TYR A 782 -24.69 28.40 -6.48
CA TYR A 782 -25.89 28.07 -7.25
C TYR A 782 -27.01 29.07 -6.94
N ASP A 783 -27.82 29.37 -7.95
CA ASP A 783 -29.05 30.16 -7.76
C ASP A 783 -30.20 29.27 -7.20
N ALA A 784 -31.38 29.84 -7.02
CA ALA A 784 -32.56 29.13 -6.54
C ALA A 784 -33.05 28.01 -7.48
N ASN A 785 -32.63 28.03 -8.75
CA ASN A 785 -32.98 27.01 -9.77
C ASN A 785 -31.89 25.97 -9.94
N GLY A 786 -30.82 26.00 -9.13
CA GLY A 786 -29.70 25.09 -9.23
C GLY A 786 -28.72 25.41 -10.35
N GLN A 787 -28.80 26.59 -10.96
CA GLN A 787 -27.86 27.02 -11.99
C GLN A 787 -26.61 27.65 -11.38
N LYS A 788 -25.44 27.39 -11.98
CA LYS A 788 -24.17 27.93 -11.52
C LYS A 788 -24.11 29.43 -11.74
N VAL A 789 -23.72 30.16 -10.70
CA VAL A 789 -23.65 31.64 -10.76
C VAL A 789 -22.26 32.10 -11.20
N ILE A 790 -22.26 33.04 -12.13
CA ILE A 790 -21.07 33.57 -12.82
C ILE A 790 -20.96 35.07 -12.57
N ASN A 791 -19.76 35.54 -12.30
CA ASN A 791 -19.46 36.97 -12.22
C ASN A 791 -19.63 37.61 -13.61
N ALA A 792 -20.57 38.56 -13.72
CA ALA A 792 -20.94 39.19 -15.00
C ALA A 792 -19.79 39.94 -15.68
N THR A 793 -18.80 40.40 -14.92
CA THR A 793 -17.66 41.18 -15.43
C THR A 793 -16.53 40.26 -15.93
N THR A 794 -16.26 39.16 -15.21
CA THR A 794 -15.10 38.32 -15.51
C THR A 794 -15.47 37.05 -16.26
N GLY A 795 -16.75 36.70 -16.39
CA GLY A 795 -17.21 35.44 -16.96
C GLY A 795 -16.84 34.19 -16.13
N ARG A 796 -16.35 34.34 -14.89
CA ARG A 796 -15.89 33.22 -14.02
C ARG A 796 -16.94 32.84 -13.02
N TYR A 797 -16.92 31.54 -12.64
CA TYR A 797 -17.80 31.06 -11.58
C TYR A 797 -17.50 31.71 -10.23
N LEU A 798 -18.54 32.02 -9.48
CA LEU A 798 -18.44 32.36 -8.06
C LEU A 798 -18.16 31.10 -7.25
N LYS A 799 -17.41 31.26 -6.14
CA LYS A 799 -16.96 30.17 -5.29
C LYS A 799 -17.64 30.25 -3.91
N ASN A 800 -18.12 29.10 -3.47
CA ASN A 800 -18.60 28.88 -2.10
C ASN A 800 -17.57 28.00 -1.37
N ASN A 801 -16.87 28.55 -0.40
CA ASN A 801 -15.80 27.87 0.31
C ASN A 801 -16.31 26.96 1.43
N ASN A 802 -15.44 26.04 1.91
CA ASN A 802 -15.71 25.14 3.04
C ASN A 802 -16.91 24.20 2.82
N GLN A 803 -17.15 23.80 1.59
CA GLN A 803 -18.18 22.84 1.21
C GLN A 803 -17.63 21.43 1.18
N VAL A 804 -18.49 20.42 1.43
CA VAL A 804 -18.17 19.01 1.11
C VAL A 804 -18.29 18.86 -0.39
N ILE A 805 -17.18 18.56 -1.05
CA ILE A 805 -17.07 18.46 -2.51
C ILE A 805 -16.79 17.05 -3.00
N GLY A 806 -16.77 16.06 -2.10
CA GLY A 806 -16.57 14.65 -2.38
C GLY A 806 -16.28 13.85 -1.11
N ASN A 807 -16.10 12.53 -1.27
CA ASN A 807 -15.74 11.62 -0.18
C ASN A 807 -14.83 10.50 -0.71
N VAL A 808 -13.80 10.12 0.07
CA VAL A 808 -12.81 9.12 -0.35
C VAL A 808 -13.31 7.67 -0.25
N THR A 809 -14.44 7.43 0.41
CA THR A 809 -14.97 6.08 0.67
C THR A 809 -15.74 5.57 -0.54
N PRO A 810 -15.43 4.38 -1.08
CA PRO A 810 -16.18 3.81 -2.20
C PRO A 810 -17.58 3.37 -1.75
N ASP A 811 -18.54 3.42 -2.68
CA ASP A 811 -19.89 2.90 -2.48
C ASP A 811 -19.90 1.38 -2.31
N TRP A 812 -19.12 0.67 -3.14
CA TRP A 812 -18.89 -0.76 -3.05
C TRP A 812 -17.61 -1.19 -3.77
N VAL A 813 -17.11 -2.35 -3.40
CA VAL A 813 -15.96 -3.00 -4.07
C VAL A 813 -16.28 -4.46 -4.35
N GLY A 814 -15.68 -5.03 -5.41
CA GLY A 814 -15.89 -6.42 -5.74
C GLY A 814 -14.88 -6.96 -6.73
N GLY A 815 -14.85 -8.29 -6.87
CA GLY A 815 -14.02 -8.99 -7.82
C GLY A 815 -14.70 -10.22 -8.39
N VAL A 816 -14.38 -10.54 -9.65
CA VAL A 816 -14.83 -11.75 -10.33
C VAL A 816 -13.62 -12.48 -10.88
N ARG A 817 -13.33 -13.63 -10.32
CA ARG A 817 -12.27 -14.52 -10.77
C ARG A 817 -12.84 -15.70 -11.52
N ASN A 818 -12.31 -15.99 -12.70
CA ASN A 818 -12.56 -17.19 -13.47
C ASN A 818 -11.29 -18.02 -13.58
N SER A 819 -11.41 -19.32 -13.40
CA SER A 819 -10.31 -20.27 -13.55
C SER A 819 -10.78 -21.46 -14.37
N PHE A 820 -10.05 -21.78 -15.43
CA PHE A 820 -10.32 -22.87 -16.35
C PHE A 820 -9.14 -23.81 -16.36
N ARG A 821 -9.40 -25.10 -16.31
CA ARG A 821 -8.39 -26.15 -16.51
C ARG A 821 -8.88 -27.13 -17.58
N TYR A 822 -8.07 -27.29 -18.60
CA TYR A 822 -8.31 -28.27 -19.65
C TYR A 822 -7.06 -29.13 -19.81
N LYS A 823 -7.12 -30.38 -19.30
CA LYS A 823 -5.96 -31.26 -19.20
C LYS A 823 -4.77 -30.55 -18.55
N GLU A 824 -3.67 -30.41 -19.27
CA GLU A 824 -2.42 -29.77 -18.85
C GLU A 824 -2.45 -28.24 -18.89
N PHE A 825 -3.45 -27.66 -19.57
CA PHE A 825 -3.60 -26.21 -19.69
C PHE A 825 -4.44 -25.62 -18.55
N SER A 826 -4.03 -24.47 -18.06
CA SER A 826 -4.78 -23.64 -17.13
C SER A 826 -4.88 -22.21 -17.64
N LEU A 827 -6.05 -21.60 -17.49
CA LEU A 827 -6.30 -20.17 -17.75
C LEU A 827 -6.99 -19.60 -16.55
N SER A 828 -6.54 -18.45 -16.05
CA SER A 828 -7.29 -17.70 -15.04
C SER A 828 -7.24 -16.21 -15.32
N PHE A 829 -8.28 -15.48 -14.91
CA PHE A 829 -8.31 -14.02 -14.90
C PHE A 829 -9.18 -13.48 -13.77
N LEU A 830 -8.85 -12.25 -13.33
CA LEU A 830 -9.54 -11.50 -12.29
C LEU A 830 -9.95 -10.13 -12.83
N ILE A 831 -11.24 -9.85 -12.77
CA ILE A 831 -11.81 -8.50 -12.94
C ILE A 831 -11.99 -7.91 -11.55
N ASP A 832 -11.38 -6.75 -11.31
CA ASP A 832 -11.45 -6.01 -10.04
C ASP A 832 -12.22 -4.70 -10.26
N VAL A 833 -13.20 -4.44 -9.41
CA VAL A 833 -14.13 -3.32 -9.53
C VAL A 833 -14.17 -2.53 -8.22
N LYS A 834 -14.03 -1.24 -8.35
CA LYS A 834 -14.33 -0.26 -7.31
C LYS A 834 -15.35 0.72 -7.87
N GLN A 835 -16.45 0.92 -7.17
CA GLN A 835 -17.49 1.88 -7.53
C GLN A 835 -17.57 2.98 -6.48
N GLY A 836 -17.62 4.24 -6.94
CA GLY A 836 -17.71 5.41 -6.07
C GLY A 836 -16.41 5.73 -5.34
N GLY A 837 -16.54 6.65 -4.40
CA GLY A 837 -15.45 7.39 -3.81
C GLY A 837 -14.91 8.46 -4.75
N ASP A 838 -14.30 9.50 -4.17
CA ASP A 838 -13.80 10.64 -4.92
C ASP A 838 -12.30 10.84 -4.71
N VAL A 839 -11.67 11.45 -5.69
CA VAL A 839 -10.27 11.82 -5.67
C VAL A 839 -10.10 13.27 -6.15
N PHE A 840 -9.48 14.10 -5.34
CA PHE A 840 -9.04 15.43 -5.73
C PHE A 840 -7.74 15.34 -6.51
N SER A 841 -7.67 15.96 -7.69
CA SER A 841 -6.50 15.94 -8.57
C SER A 841 -5.84 17.32 -8.71
N PRO A 842 -4.86 17.65 -7.86
CA PRO A 842 -3.98 18.79 -8.08
C PRO A 842 -3.27 18.73 -9.45
N ASP A 843 -2.89 17.54 -9.93
CA ASP A 843 -2.27 17.36 -11.24
C ASP A 843 -3.12 17.97 -12.37
N MET A 844 -4.44 17.72 -12.36
CA MET A 844 -5.37 18.30 -13.34
C MET A 844 -5.46 19.82 -13.16
N GLY A 845 -5.60 20.30 -11.93
CA GLY A 845 -5.71 21.73 -11.64
C GLY A 845 -4.49 22.53 -12.10
N TYR A 846 -3.31 22.07 -11.78
CA TYR A 846 -2.04 22.71 -12.13
C TYR A 846 -1.71 22.54 -13.62
N GLY A 847 -1.80 21.32 -14.18
CA GLY A 847 -1.48 21.06 -15.56
C GLY A 847 -2.38 21.83 -16.57
N ILE A 848 -3.66 22.05 -16.22
CA ILE A 848 -4.55 22.95 -16.96
C ILE A 848 -4.10 24.39 -16.76
N SER A 849 -3.78 24.80 -15.54
CA SER A 849 -3.33 26.16 -15.23
C SER A 849 -2.05 26.55 -15.96
N THR A 850 -1.15 25.62 -16.17
CA THR A 850 0.10 25.84 -16.91
C THR A 850 -0.03 25.71 -18.42
N GLY A 851 -1.22 25.37 -18.92
CA GLY A 851 -1.46 25.20 -20.36
C GLY A 851 -0.75 23.99 -20.95
N LEU A 852 -0.49 22.97 -20.14
CA LEU A 852 0.30 21.81 -20.52
C LEU A 852 -0.51 20.75 -21.27
N TYR A 853 -1.78 20.56 -20.87
CA TYR A 853 -2.61 19.47 -21.40
C TYR A 853 -3.26 19.79 -22.73
N GLN A 854 -3.56 18.75 -23.52
CA GLN A 854 -4.08 18.87 -24.89
C GLN A 854 -5.33 19.76 -24.96
N GLU A 855 -6.27 19.59 -24.03
CA GLU A 855 -7.52 20.35 -23.95
C GLU A 855 -7.32 21.85 -23.72
N THR A 856 -6.17 22.27 -23.18
CA THR A 856 -5.89 23.69 -22.90
C THR A 856 -5.60 24.49 -24.16
N ALA A 857 -5.36 23.86 -25.30
CA ALA A 857 -5.04 24.51 -26.54
C ALA A 857 -6.27 24.98 -27.34
N ASP A 858 -7.47 24.53 -27.00
CA ASP A 858 -8.65 24.68 -27.86
C ASP A 858 -9.34 26.05 -27.72
N TYR A 859 -9.16 26.72 -26.58
CA TYR A 859 -9.87 27.99 -26.27
C TYR A 859 -8.95 29.16 -25.91
N ARG A 860 -7.65 29.05 -26.15
CA ARG A 860 -6.68 30.07 -25.72
C ARG A 860 -6.90 31.45 -26.35
N GLU A 861 -7.28 31.50 -27.60
CA GLU A 861 -7.47 32.74 -28.33
C GLU A 861 -8.91 33.25 -28.23
N SER A 862 -9.88 32.34 -28.25
CA SER A 862 -11.31 32.69 -28.22
C SER A 862 -11.87 33.01 -26.85
N GLY A 863 -11.23 32.54 -25.81
CA GLY A 863 -11.84 32.49 -24.48
C GLY A 863 -12.95 31.43 -24.36
N VAL A 864 -13.57 31.32 -23.23
CA VAL A 864 -14.68 30.40 -22.92
C VAL A 864 -15.85 31.17 -22.34
N VAL A 865 -17.03 30.97 -22.87
CA VAL A 865 -18.28 31.40 -22.24
C VAL A 865 -18.79 30.21 -21.41
N TYR A 866 -18.65 30.29 -20.09
CA TYR A 866 -19.11 29.22 -19.21
C TYR A 866 -20.63 29.21 -19.10
N PRO A 867 -21.26 28.01 -19.08
CA PRO A 867 -22.69 27.87 -18.90
C PRO A 867 -23.10 28.23 -17.47
N GLY A 868 -24.14 29.06 -17.33
CA GLY A 868 -24.67 29.52 -16.03
C GLY A 868 -25.35 30.88 -16.14
N VAL A 869 -25.67 31.48 -15.01
CA VAL A 869 -26.35 32.76 -14.93
C VAL A 869 -25.53 33.78 -14.13
N ASN A 870 -25.73 35.06 -14.40
CA ASN A 870 -25.17 36.10 -13.56
C ASN A 870 -26.02 36.27 -12.26
N PRO A 871 -25.58 37.05 -11.27
CA PRO A 871 -26.32 37.21 -10.03
C PRO A 871 -27.75 37.79 -10.19
N ASN A 872 -28.07 38.34 -11.34
CA ASN A 872 -29.40 38.85 -11.69
C ASN A 872 -30.29 37.81 -12.41
N GLY A 873 -29.83 36.58 -12.58
CA GLY A 873 -30.56 35.49 -13.23
C GLY A 873 -30.47 35.47 -14.78
N ASN A 874 -29.72 36.38 -15.39
CA ASN A 874 -29.54 36.38 -16.83
C ASN A 874 -28.47 35.37 -17.26
N ILE A 875 -28.67 34.70 -18.40
CA ILE A 875 -27.70 33.76 -19.00
C ILE A 875 -26.36 34.43 -19.20
N ASN A 876 -25.27 33.78 -18.84
CA ASN A 876 -23.93 34.28 -19.04
C ASN A 876 -23.59 34.33 -20.55
N THR A 877 -23.16 35.49 -21.01
CA THR A 877 -22.65 35.71 -22.38
C THR A 877 -21.22 36.28 -22.37
N THR A 878 -20.67 36.48 -21.17
CA THR A 878 -19.34 37.09 -21.02
C THR A 878 -18.27 36.01 -21.23
N PRO A 879 -17.41 36.14 -22.27
CA PRO A 879 -16.29 35.25 -22.43
C PRO A 879 -15.25 35.51 -21.33
N THR A 880 -14.73 34.47 -20.74
CA THR A 880 -13.55 34.56 -19.87
C THR A 880 -12.35 34.81 -20.75
N SER A 881 -11.79 35.98 -20.67
CA SER A 881 -10.54 36.30 -21.38
C SER A 881 -9.34 35.78 -20.59
N GLN A 882 -8.33 35.35 -21.27
CA GLN A 882 -7.18 34.84 -20.85
C GLN A 882 -6.29 35.70 -20.14
N PRO A 883 -5.53 35.49 -19.52
CA PRO A 883 -4.51 35.10 -19.31
C PRO A 883 -3.17 35.20 -18.87
N ASN A 884 -2.85 35.62 -17.68
CA ASN A 884 -1.64 35.32 -16.94
C ASN A 884 -1.89 34.11 -16.03
N ILE A 885 -0.84 33.59 -15.36
CA ILE A 885 -0.96 32.41 -14.51
C ILE A 885 -2.04 32.52 -13.43
N SER A 886 -2.30 33.71 -12.92
CA SER A 886 -3.32 33.97 -11.91
C SER A 886 -4.72 34.13 -12.47
N GLY A 887 -4.84 34.30 -13.78
CA GLY A 887 -6.08 34.59 -14.47
C GLY A 887 -6.57 33.54 -15.43
N ARG A 888 -5.96 32.37 -15.47
CA ARG A 888 -6.26 31.30 -16.43
C ARG A 888 -7.66 30.80 -16.34
N VAL A 889 -8.18 30.50 -17.52
CA VAL A 889 -9.59 30.30 -17.75
C VAL A 889 -10.16 29.11 -16.99
N ASP A 890 -9.49 27.98 -16.96
CA ASP A 890 -10.02 26.72 -16.46
C ASP A 890 -9.13 26.06 -15.38
N GLY A 891 -8.12 26.78 -14.89
CA GLY A 891 -7.18 26.28 -13.90
C GLY A 891 -7.63 26.44 -12.45
N TYR A 892 -6.82 25.96 -11.51
CA TYR A 892 -7.12 25.91 -10.09
C TYR A 892 -7.42 27.28 -9.46
N ASN A 893 -6.82 28.37 -9.95
CA ASN A 893 -7.10 29.72 -9.48
C ASN A 893 -8.44 30.26 -9.98
N ALA A 894 -8.88 29.83 -11.16
CA ALA A 894 -10.10 30.32 -11.80
C ALA A 894 -11.33 29.52 -11.36
N MET A 895 -11.19 28.22 -11.22
CA MET A 895 -12.29 27.31 -10.93
C MET A 895 -12.44 26.97 -9.45
N PRO A 896 -13.65 26.66 -8.97
CA PRO A 896 -13.86 26.01 -7.66
C PRO A 896 -13.15 24.65 -7.61
N ASN A 897 -12.72 24.22 -6.40
CA ASN A 897 -11.98 22.98 -6.22
C ASN A 897 -12.75 21.74 -6.68
N ILE A 898 -14.09 21.73 -6.58
CA ILE A 898 -14.95 20.64 -7.04
C ILE A 898 -14.73 20.30 -8.52
N ARG A 899 -14.27 21.26 -9.34
CA ARG A 899 -13.93 21.04 -10.75
C ARG A 899 -12.85 19.96 -10.94
N PHE A 900 -11.99 19.78 -9.95
CA PHE A 900 -10.85 18.86 -9.95
C PHE A 900 -11.05 17.66 -9.01
N VAL A 901 -12.29 17.44 -8.57
CA VAL A 901 -12.70 16.22 -7.85
C VAL A 901 -13.35 15.30 -8.87
N TYR A 902 -12.85 14.07 -8.93
CA TYR A 902 -13.29 13.05 -9.88
C TYR A 902 -13.74 11.80 -9.13
N ASP A 903 -14.78 11.16 -9.67
CA ASP A 903 -15.19 9.83 -9.23
C ASP A 903 -14.02 8.84 -9.42
N ALA A 904 -13.63 8.16 -8.34
CA ALA A 904 -12.52 7.22 -8.30
C ALA A 904 -12.92 5.78 -8.67
N SER A 905 -14.08 5.60 -9.31
CA SER A 905 -14.51 4.30 -9.83
C SER A 905 -13.56 3.75 -10.88
N TYR A 906 -13.38 2.44 -10.87
CA TYR A 906 -12.65 1.74 -11.92
C TYR A 906 -13.17 0.31 -12.13
N VAL A 907 -12.92 -0.20 -13.33
CA VAL A 907 -13.00 -1.61 -13.69
C VAL A 907 -11.67 -2.00 -14.32
N LYS A 908 -10.99 -3.02 -13.78
CA LYS A 908 -9.66 -3.44 -14.22
C LYS A 908 -9.60 -4.95 -14.50
N LEU A 909 -8.94 -5.34 -15.58
CA LEU A 909 -8.39 -6.67 -15.72
C LEU A 909 -7.12 -6.74 -14.87
N ARG A 910 -7.29 -7.17 -13.61
CA ARG A 910 -6.25 -7.10 -12.58
C ARG A 910 -5.16 -8.12 -12.81
N GLU A 911 -5.55 -9.36 -13.09
CA GLU A 911 -4.64 -10.48 -13.28
C GLU A 911 -5.15 -11.35 -14.43
N ALA A 912 -4.23 -11.93 -15.20
CA ALA A 912 -4.51 -13.01 -16.10
C ALA A 912 -3.30 -13.95 -16.21
N SER A 913 -3.53 -15.24 -16.35
CA SER A 913 -2.47 -16.21 -16.54
C SER A 913 -2.87 -17.36 -17.44
N ILE A 914 -1.92 -17.84 -18.22
CA ILE A 914 -2.01 -19.06 -19.02
C ILE A 914 -0.86 -19.95 -18.58
N GLY A 915 -1.17 -21.15 -18.06
CA GLY A 915 -0.18 -22.12 -17.61
C GLY A 915 -0.26 -23.42 -18.39
N TYR A 916 0.90 -24.03 -18.60
CA TYR A 916 1.03 -25.36 -19.16
C TYR A 916 1.88 -26.23 -18.22
N THR A 917 1.32 -27.35 -17.77
CA THR A 917 2.04 -28.34 -16.98
C THR A 917 2.53 -29.42 -17.90
N LEU A 918 3.80 -29.73 -17.89
CA LEU A 918 4.38 -30.77 -18.78
C LEU A 918 3.81 -32.16 -18.42
N PRO A 919 3.35 -32.94 -19.39
CA PRO A 919 2.87 -34.30 -19.14
C PRO A 919 3.94 -35.15 -18.48
N LYS A 920 3.55 -36.05 -17.58
CA LYS A 920 4.48 -36.98 -16.91
C LYS A 920 5.25 -37.85 -17.88
N SER A 921 4.67 -38.18 -19.06
CA SER A 921 5.35 -38.93 -20.12
C SER A 921 6.58 -38.24 -20.69
N VAL A 922 6.56 -36.91 -20.75
CA VAL A 922 7.71 -36.08 -21.19
C VAL A 922 8.81 -36.03 -20.13
N LEU A 923 8.43 -36.12 -18.87
CA LEU A 923 9.35 -36.03 -17.73
C LEU A 923 9.90 -37.41 -17.30
N ALA A 924 9.35 -38.49 -17.83
CA ALA A 924 9.62 -39.87 -17.38
C ALA A 924 11.11 -40.28 -17.45
N SER A 925 11.89 -39.67 -18.34
CA SER A 925 13.34 -39.90 -18.47
C SER A 925 14.21 -38.93 -17.67
N THR A 926 13.60 -38.05 -16.87
CA THR A 926 14.29 -37.00 -16.08
C THR A 926 14.08 -37.23 -14.60
N SER A 927 14.85 -36.53 -13.76
CA SER A 927 14.61 -36.44 -12.31
C SER A 927 13.51 -35.46 -11.93
N ILE A 928 12.88 -34.79 -12.91
CA ILE A 928 11.84 -33.77 -12.69
C ILE A 928 10.49 -34.49 -12.53
N ARG A 929 9.85 -34.30 -11.39
CA ARG A 929 8.52 -34.85 -11.06
C ARG A 929 7.37 -34.03 -11.63
N ASP A 930 7.56 -32.71 -11.68
CA ASP A 930 6.57 -31.75 -12.18
C ASP A 930 7.27 -30.51 -12.76
N ALA A 931 6.80 -30.07 -13.91
CA ALA A 931 7.29 -28.84 -14.55
C ALA A 931 6.12 -28.02 -15.08
N LYS A 932 6.06 -26.74 -14.71
CA LYS A 932 5.02 -25.82 -15.14
C LYS A 932 5.65 -24.56 -15.71
N ILE A 933 5.13 -24.10 -16.85
CA ILE A 933 5.44 -22.80 -17.45
C ILE A 933 4.17 -21.98 -17.46
N SER A 934 4.23 -20.73 -17.03
CA SER A 934 3.10 -19.82 -17.01
C SER A 934 3.47 -18.48 -17.63
N LEU A 935 2.63 -17.99 -18.56
CA LEU A 935 2.59 -16.58 -18.94
C LEU A 935 1.64 -15.87 -17.98
N VAL A 936 2.11 -14.83 -17.34
CA VAL A 936 1.39 -14.10 -16.29
C VAL A 936 1.32 -12.62 -16.62
N GLY A 937 0.22 -12.00 -16.25
CA GLY A 937 0.04 -10.56 -16.44
C GLY A 937 -0.73 -9.93 -15.32
N ARG A 938 -0.39 -8.69 -15.01
CA ARG A 938 -1.03 -7.88 -13.97
C ARG A 938 -1.31 -6.47 -14.45
N ASN A 939 -2.39 -5.87 -13.93
CA ASN A 939 -2.89 -4.54 -14.34
C ASN A 939 -2.98 -4.41 -15.87
N LEU A 940 -3.38 -5.48 -16.55
CA LEU A 940 -3.29 -5.61 -18.00
C LEU A 940 -4.13 -4.61 -18.74
N TRP A 941 -5.26 -4.20 -18.16
CA TRP A 941 -6.16 -3.26 -18.79
C TRP A 941 -7.02 -2.53 -17.75
N ILE A 942 -7.02 -1.20 -17.81
CA ILE A 942 -8.01 -0.35 -17.18
C ILE A 942 -9.18 -0.25 -18.15
N ILE A 943 -10.23 -1.06 -17.92
CA ILE A 943 -11.40 -1.14 -18.78
C ILE A 943 -12.21 0.15 -18.68
N HIS A 944 -12.33 0.68 -17.45
CA HIS A 944 -13.03 1.93 -17.15
C HIS A 944 -12.35 2.70 -16.03
N LYS A 945 -12.31 4.02 -16.15
CA LYS A 945 -11.96 4.98 -15.09
C LYS A 945 -12.48 6.37 -15.42
N ASN A 946 -12.76 7.19 -14.42
CA ASN A 946 -13.22 8.57 -14.61
C ASN A 946 -12.10 9.61 -14.42
N LEU A 947 -11.06 9.30 -13.63
CA LEU A 947 -9.92 10.21 -13.43
C LEU A 947 -9.08 10.34 -14.71
N PRO A 948 -8.94 11.54 -15.31
CA PRO A 948 -8.06 11.74 -16.46
C PRO A 948 -6.59 11.55 -16.08
N TYR A 949 -5.81 11.02 -16.98
CA TYR A 949 -4.34 10.96 -16.94
C TYR A 949 -3.68 10.31 -15.71
N ALA A 950 -4.45 9.73 -14.78
CA ALA A 950 -3.95 9.02 -13.64
C ALA A 950 -4.77 7.75 -13.37
N ASP A 951 -4.24 6.85 -12.56
CA ASP A 951 -4.94 5.69 -12.05
C ASP A 951 -5.61 6.08 -10.72
N PRO A 952 -6.93 5.93 -10.57
CA PRO A 952 -7.64 6.33 -9.35
C PRO A 952 -7.27 5.48 -8.10
N GLU A 953 -6.54 4.39 -8.27
CA GLU A 953 -6.04 3.55 -7.17
C GLU A 953 -4.73 4.08 -6.58
N THR A 954 -3.92 4.77 -7.37
CA THR A 954 -2.58 5.19 -6.96
C THR A 954 -2.64 6.38 -6.00
N GLY A 955 -2.26 6.15 -4.76
CA GLY A 955 -1.99 7.20 -3.78
C GLY A 955 -0.51 7.62 -3.78
N THR A 956 -0.21 8.72 -3.10
CA THR A 956 1.14 9.28 -3.00
C THR A 956 2.00 8.68 -1.88
N GLY A 957 1.50 7.71 -1.12
CA GLY A 957 2.22 7.12 0.01
C GLY A 957 1.30 6.36 0.97
N ASN A 958 1.79 6.22 2.22
CA ASN A 958 1.17 5.39 3.24
C ASN A 958 0.59 6.25 4.35
N GLY A 959 -0.56 6.60 4.41
CA GLY A 959 -1.19 7.37 5.48
C GLY A 959 -2.47 8.06 5.01
N LEU A 960 -3.15 8.71 5.91
CA LEU A 960 -4.39 9.42 5.59
C LEU A 960 -4.16 10.54 4.58
N ALA A 961 -3.07 11.29 4.70
CA ALA A 961 -2.73 12.38 3.79
C ALA A 961 -2.52 11.93 2.33
N ALA A 962 -2.18 10.66 2.12
CA ALA A 962 -2.01 10.07 0.79
C ALA A 962 -3.32 9.62 0.14
N LYS A 963 -4.43 9.60 0.89
CA LYS A 963 -5.74 9.17 0.41
C LYS A 963 -6.49 10.33 -0.21
N GLY A 964 -7.39 10.03 -1.15
CA GLY A 964 -8.30 11.01 -1.74
C GLY A 964 -7.64 12.11 -2.56
N GLN A 965 -6.35 12.00 -2.89
CA GLN A 965 -5.66 12.92 -3.80
C GLN A 965 -4.80 12.19 -4.84
N SER A 966 -4.72 12.78 -6.04
CA SER A 966 -3.83 12.36 -7.13
C SER A 966 -2.87 13.50 -7.45
N ILE A 967 -1.63 13.39 -6.96
CA ILE A 967 -0.59 14.41 -7.11
C ILE A 967 0.76 13.75 -7.36
N GLY A 968 1.42 14.08 -8.47
CA GLY A 968 2.73 13.57 -8.83
C GLY A 968 2.83 12.03 -8.87
N SER A 969 1.73 11.34 -9.15
CA SER A 969 1.68 9.88 -9.17
C SER A 969 2.43 9.33 -10.38
N LEU A 970 3.23 8.28 -10.16
CA LEU A 970 3.84 7.51 -11.26
C LEU A 970 2.77 6.94 -12.19
N PRO A 971 3.01 6.87 -13.51
CA PRO A 971 2.11 6.14 -14.39
C PRO A 971 2.05 4.66 -14.00
N THR A 972 0.89 4.05 -14.19
CA THR A 972 0.68 2.62 -13.93
C THR A 972 1.32 1.79 -15.02
N THR A 973 1.91 0.65 -14.65
CA THR A 973 2.45 -0.33 -15.58
C THR A 973 1.49 -1.49 -15.79
N ARG A 974 1.49 -2.02 -17.00
CA ARG A 974 0.99 -3.34 -17.39
C ARG A 974 2.15 -4.30 -17.26
N ASP A 975 2.10 -5.19 -16.29
CA ASP A 975 3.20 -6.09 -16.02
C ASP A 975 2.94 -7.42 -16.72
N ILE A 976 3.89 -7.89 -17.53
CA ILE A 976 3.83 -9.15 -18.25
C ILE A 976 5.07 -9.95 -17.93
N GLY A 977 4.89 -11.21 -17.56
CA GLY A 977 5.99 -12.07 -17.14
C GLY A 977 5.84 -13.53 -17.53
N ILE A 978 6.92 -14.26 -17.36
CA ILE A 978 7.00 -15.71 -17.51
C ILE A 978 7.51 -16.28 -16.20
N ASP A 979 6.79 -17.27 -15.67
CA ASP A 979 7.18 -18.04 -14.50
C ASP A 979 7.36 -19.50 -14.87
N ILE A 980 8.46 -20.10 -14.39
CA ILE A 980 8.78 -21.51 -14.59
C ILE A 980 9.01 -22.15 -13.22
N THR A 981 8.35 -23.25 -12.96
CA THR A 981 8.52 -24.05 -11.73
C THR A 981 8.90 -25.48 -12.07
N PHE A 982 9.95 -25.98 -11.45
CA PHE A 982 10.38 -27.39 -11.50
C PHE A 982 10.30 -27.99 -10.11
N LYS A 983 9.81 -29.23 -10.03
CA LYS A 983 9.84 -30.05 -8.81
C LYS A 983 10.61 -31.35 -9.10
N PHE A 984 11.53 -31.65 -8.20
CA PHE A 984 12.41 -32.85 -8.29
C PHE A 984 12.09 -33.86 -7.21
#